data_245a9a6d92e88e5e7c6035df7e617853
#
_entry.id   245a9a6d92e88e5e7c6035df7e617853
#
_cell.length_a   1.000
_cell.length_b   1.000
_cell.length_c   1.000
_cell.angle_alpha   90.00
_cell.angle_beta   90.00
_cell.angle_gamma   90.00
#
_symmetry.space_group_name_H-M   'P 1'
#
loop_
_entity.id
_entity.type
_entity.pdbx_description
1 polymer ?
#
loop_
_entity_poly.entity_id
_entity_poly.type
_entity_poly.pdbx_seq_one_letter_code
_entity_poly.pdbx_strand_id
1 'polypeptide(L)'
;MPSTHRHNKAIHGFLVVAGMLLSLSASAEVAFDPQSPQMRFAASEINEALASRGERASVALEVDPSIELKAEGFSIVQTGDGCRVIGKDPVGAMYGGLDLAETIRSEGVAVVRPKQQNPYIQMRGIKFNIPLDLRTPSYTDCSDAAQANIPMMWDREFWTDFLDAMARHRYNVLSLWSLHPFPSLVKVPEFPEVALDDVWRTRAKLDDTFSFAGNDMVRPEMLADHEAVKRMTIDEKIEFWRWVMQHAADRGIRVYFFTWNVFTFGAEGKHGITNDLGNEITKKYFRASVREMVKTYPLLAGMGITAGEGMPEKMDSKAKEAWLWDTYGQGVRDALKDDPKREFRMIHRFHWTAQGDILDTFRDYPGPFDFSFKYSVAHMYSIPNPPFIKPLLENLAPGRKTWLTVRNDDIYTFRFGDPAYAREYILNMPPADKMAGFYMGPDGYVWGRDFLERHPDPGPRPLVMEKQWYSFMLIGRLAYDPSLPDSHFERMLAARHPKASSHHLFRALQGASQVMPLTTRFFWGDIDLKWYPEACLSHPKSRGFYTVRHFMEGISMPGAEVLCIRDWRNRLAARQPMEQTTPLEIADALDGAASETFAAVDALREAAKQDSELRKTVNDCEALAWLGRYYASKIRGACALALFDANADKFEQDAALRHLANALAHWEQYAAIRDAHYVPALYNRVGHVNVIALTEKVAADLDIARNWKPGTLKDDGKRAGSEKGFRK
;
A
#
# COMPACT_ATOMS: atom_id res chain seq x y z
N MET A 1 11.57 -71.07 -31.20
CA MET A 1 12.53 -72.14 -31.43
C MET A 1 13.76 -71.60 -32.15
N PRO A 2 14.93 -72.07 -31.87
CA PRO A 2 15.69 -72.18 -30.62
C PRO A 2 16.99 -71.40 -30.78
N SER A 3 17.95 -71.24 -29.93
CA SER A 3 18.57 -72.05 -28.88
C SER A 3 19.69 -71.24 -28.23
N THR A 4 19.74 -71.24 -26.98
CA THR A 4 20.85 -71.59 -26.08
C THR A 4 22.31 -71.46 -26.58
N HIS A 5 23.13 -70.70 -25.81
CA HIS A 5 24.31 -71.33 -25.15
C HIS A 5 24.87 -70.51 -24.01
N ARG A 6 25.00 -71.18 -22.88
CA ARG A 6 25.78 -70.82 -21.68
C ARG A 6 27.26 -70.78 -21.99
N HIS A 7 28.02 -69.90 -21.32
CA HIS A 7 29.27 -70.34 -20.67
C HIS A 7 29.61 -69.43 -19.46
N ASN A 8 29.69 -70.12 -18.34
CA ASN A 8 30.35 -69.70 -17.10
C ASN A 8 31.87 -69.52 -17.30
N LYS A 9 32.44 -68.52 -16.66
CA LYS A 9 33.71 -68.67 -15.92
C LYS A 9 33.81 -67.67 -14.79
N ALA A 10 34.17 -68.20 -13.67
CA ALA A 10 34.24 -67.61 -12.35
C ALA A 10 35.62 -66.95 -12.08
N ILE A 11 35.62 -66.13 -11.03
CA ILE A 11 36.68 -65.95 -10.01
C ILE A 11 37.77 -64.90 -10.36
N HIS A 12 37.81 -63.76 -9.69
CA HIS A 12 38.70 -63.47 -8.56
C HIS A 12 38.32 -62.14 -7.92
N GLY A 13 38.18 -62.19 -6.62
CA GLY A 13 37.82 -61.02 -5.79
C GLY A 13 39.00 -60.10 -5.58
N PHE A 14 38.62 -58.81 -5.42
CA PHE A 14 39.38 -57.87 -4.63
C PHE A 14 38.34 -57.02 -3.81
N LEU A 15 38.28 -57.32 -2.52
CA LEU A 15 37.66 -56.49 -1.55
C LEU A 15 38.50 -55.21 -1.45
N VAL A 16 37.97 -54.08 -2.02
CA VAL A 16 38.39 -52.76 -1.62
C VAL A 16 37.30 -52.25 -0.70
N VAL A 17 37.56 -52.30 0.61
CA VAL A 17 36.81 -51.61 1.63
C VAL A 17 37.12 -50.12 1.46
N ALA A 18 36.33 -49.43 0.63
CA ALA A 18 36.24 -47.97 0.65
C ALA A 18 35.43 -47.59 1.87
N GLY A 19 36.09 -47.24 2.97
CA GLY A 19 35.50 -46.57 4.09
C GLY A 19 34.92 -45.23 3.62
N MET A 20 33.62 -45.19 3.34
CA MET A 20 32.88 -43.96 3.29
C MET A 20 32.86 -43.38 4.71
N LEU A 21 33.80 -42.49 4.99
CA LEU A 21 33.66 -41.51 6.04
C LEU A 21 32.41 -40.64 5.67
N LEU A 22 31.26 -41.08 6.16
CA LEU A 22 30.13 -40.22 6.35
C LEU A 22 30.60 -39.12 7.34
N SER A 23 31.14 -38.02 6.81
CA SER A 23 31.19 -36.79 7.54
C SER A 23 29.72 -36.41 7.82
N LEU A 24 29.23 -36.73 9.00
CA LEU A 24 28.10 -36.05 9.60
C LEU A 24 28.46 -34.56 9.61
N SER A 25 28.07 -33.84 8.54
CA SER A 25 28.03 -32.41 8.56
C SER A 25 26.96 -32.06 9.59
N ALA A 26 27.40 -31.76 10.83
CA ALA A 26 26.55 -31.08 11.78
C ALA A 26 26.07 -29.79 11.07
N SER A 27 24.83 -29.79 10.61
CA SER A 27 24.17 -28.58 10.15
C SER A 27 24.21 -27.58 11.31
N ALA A 28 24.53 -26.31 11.04
CA ALA A 28 24.39 -25.28 12.00
C ALA A 28 22.90 -25.25 12.40
N GLU A 29 22.59 -25.67 13.62
CA GLU A 29 21.21 -25.86 14.05
C GLU A 29 20.85 -24.63 14.89
N VAL A 30 19.85 -23.86 14.42
CA VAL A 30 19.27 -22.76 15.23
C VAL A 30 18.41 -23.39 16.32
N ALA A 31 18.82 -23.22 17.57
CA ALA A 31 18.05 -23.70 18.73
C ALA A 31 16.88 -22.74 19.00
N PHE A 32 15.67 -23.27 19.14
CA PHE A 32 14.47 -22.51 19.44
C PHE A 32 13.37 -23.39 20.04
N ASP A 33 12.32 -22.78 20.63
CA ASP A 33 11.13 -23.51 21.05
C ASP A 33 10.31 -23.97 19.83
N PRO A 34 10.27 -25.28 19.53
CA PRO A 34 9.56 -25.80 18.36
C PRO A 34 8.02 -25.59 18.43
N GLN A 35 7.47 -25.25 19.57
CA GLN A 35 6.05 -24.93 19.71
C GLN A 35 5.75 -23.48 19.29
N SER A 36 6.75 -22.62 19.13
CA SER A 36 6.59 -21.24 18.70
C SER A 36 6.67 -21.13 17.17
N PRO A 37 5.57 -20.87 16.46
CA PRO A 37 5.60 -20.68 15.02
C PRO A 37 6.41 -19.43 14.58
N GLN A 38 6.45 -18.39 15.43
CA GLN A 38 7.23 -17.18 15.22
C GLN A 38 8.73 -17.49 15.22
N MET A 39 9.21 -18.24 16.20
CA MET A 39 10.62 -18.63 16.28
C MET A 39 11.00 -19.60 15.16
N ARG A 40 10.11 -20.54 14.79
CA ARG A 40 10.32 -21.44 13.67
C ARG A 40 10.52 -20.69 12.36
N PHE A 41 9.71 -19.65 12.12
CA PHE A 41 9.87 -18.80 10.94
C PHE A 41 11.22 -18.08 10.94
N ALA A 42 11.60 -17.46 12.07
CA ALA A 42 12.91 -16.82 12.20
C ALA A 42 14.08 -17.79 12.04
N ALA A 43 13.98 -19.01 12.59
CA ALA A 43 15.01 -20.03 12.45
C ALA A 43 15.20 -20.47 10.98
N SER A 44 14.11 -20.59 10.22
CA SER A 44 14.19 -20.84 8.76
C SER A 44 14.97 -19.74 8.04
N GLU A 45 14.62 -18.47 8.31
CA GLU A 45 15.28 -17.32 7.69
C GLU A 45 16.76 -17.20 8.05
N ILE A 46 17.15 -17.55 9.28
CA ILE A 46 18.55 -17.58 9.72
C ILE A 46 19.29 -18.72 8.99
N ASN A 47 18.72 -19.92 8.94
CA ASN A 47 19.33 -21.06 8.26
C ASN A 47 19.53 -20.79 6.77
N GLU A 48 18.54 -20.18 6.09
CA GLU A 48 18.65 -19.77 4.70
C GLU A 48 19.76 -18.71 4.50
N ALA A 49 19.85 -17.73 5.42
CA ALA A 49 20.90 -16.72 5.37
C ALA A 49 22.30 -17.31 5.52
N LEU A 50 22.50 -18.21 6.49
CA LEU A 50 23.76 -18.93 6.69
C LEU A 50 24.11 -19.78 5.46
N ALA A 51 23.16 -20.54 4.94
CA ALA A 51 23.33 -21.37 3.76
C ALA A 51 23.71 -20.56 2.51
N SER A 52 23.07 -19.42 2.29
CA SER A 52 23.33 -18.54 1.13
C SER A 52 24.75 -18.00 1.10
N ARG A 53 25.40 -17.93 2.27
CA ARG A 53 26.79 -17.46 2.42
C ARG A 53 27.80 -18.61 2.62
N GLY A 54 27.33 -19.85 2.76
CA GLY A 54 28.20 -20.98 3.11
C GLY A 54 28.80 -20.84 4.53
N GLU A 55 28.18 -20.06 5.41
CA GLU A 55 28.63 -19.79 6.77
C GLU A 55 27.94 -20.74 7.77
N ARG A 56 28.53 -20.87 8.96
CA ARG A 56 27.99 -21.64 10.10
C ARG A 56 28.10 -20.81 11.37
N ALA A 57 27.08 -20.86 12.22
CA ALA A 57 27.07 -20.24 13.53
C ALA A 57 26.14 -21.00 14.47
N SER A 58 26.45 -21.01 15.76
CA SER A 58 25.50 -21.44 16.78
C SER A 58 24.57 -20.29 17.12
N VAL A 59 23.28 -20.47 16.90
CA VAL A 59 22.26 -19.45 17.18
C VAL A 59 21.19 -20.01 18.09
N ALA A 60 20.79 -19.25 19.13
CA ALA A 60 19.65 -19.59 19.97
C ALA A 60 18.61 -18.45 19.94
N LEU A 61 17.33 -18.82 19.75
CA LEU A 61 16.18 -17.92 19.88
C LEU A 61 15.50 -18.21 21.21
N GLU A 62 15.31 -17.19 22.03
CA GLU A 62 14.78 -17.30 23.37
C GLU A 62 13.73 -16.24 23.65
N VAL A 63 12.84 -16.48 24.59
CA VAL A 63 11.88 -15.49 25.12
C VAL A 63 12.17 -15.27 26.58
N ASP A 64 12.35 -14.01 26.97
CA ASP A 64 12.44 -13.59 28.36
C ASP A 64 11.43 -12.46 28.63
N PRO A 65 10.25 -12.78 29.21
CA PRO A 65 9.26 -11.77 29.55
C PRO A 65 9.71 -10.75 30.60
N SER A 66 10.83 -11.02 31.31
CA SER A 66 11.36 -10.12 32.34
C SER A 66 12.29 -9.03 31.77
N ILE A 67 12.81 -9.21 30.55
CA ILE A 67 13.73 -8.24 29.94
C ILE A 67 13.07 -6.85 29.82
N GLU A 68 13.82 -5.79 30.10
CA GLU A 68 13.33 -4.40 30.04
C GLU A 68 13.21 -3.89 28.60
N LEU A 69 12.30 -4.51 27.82
CA LEU A 69 11.95 -4.12 26.46
C LEU A 69 10.44 -3.97 26.34
N LYS A 70 10.01 -3.23 25.31
CA LYS A 70 8.59 -3.18 24.90
C LYS A 70 8.17 -4.51 24.28
N ALA A 71 6.87 -4.76 24.18
CA ALA A 71 6.35 -5.85 23.37
C ALA A 71 6.95 -5.79 21.95
N GLU A 72 7.28 -6.96 21.39
CA GLU A 72 7.97 -7.11 20.10
C GLU A 72 9.43 -6.61 20.09
N GLY A 73 9.96 -6.17 21.23
CA GLY A 73 11.37 -5.80 21.38
C GLY A 73 12.28 -7.02 21.51
N PHE A 74 13.54 -6.88 21.12
CA PHE A 74 14.55 -7.94 21.18
C PHE A 74 15.93 -7.44 21.58
N SER A 75 16.78 -8.37 22.05
CA SER A 75 18.22 -8.18 22.25
C SER A 75 18.99 -9.26 21.50
N ILE A 76 20.09 -8.90 20.85
CA ILE A 76 21.07 -9.82 20.28
C ILE A 76 22.33 -9.74 21.14
N VAL A 77 22.83 -10.91 21.60
CA VAL A 77 24.01 -11.04 22.45
C VAL A 77 24.98 -12.02 21.81
N GLN A 78 26.25 -11.65 21.71
CA GLN A 78 27.30 -12.56 21.21
C GLN A 78 27.67 -13.60 22.28
N THR A 79 27.92 -14.83 21.86
CA THR A 79 28.34 -15.93 22.70
C THR A 79 29.43 -16.75 22.00
N GLY A 80 30.69 -16.61 22.42
CA GLY A 80 31.76 -17.40 21.82
C GLY A 80 31.80 -17.35 20.28
N ASP A 81 31.42 -18.45 19.64
CA ASP A 81 31.35 -18.64 18.19
C ASP A 81 29.94 -18.41 17.61
N GLY A 82 28.99 -17.91 18.41
CA GLY A 82 27.60 -17.72 18.01
C GLY A 82 26.91 -16.50 18.62
N CYS A 83 25.59 -16.53 18.62
CA CYS A 83 24.78 -15.48 19.21
C CYS A 83 23.45 -15.99 19.77
N ARG A 84 22.89 -15.24 20.73
CA ARG A 84 21.54 -15.45 21.26
C ARG A 84 20.67 -14.27 20.90
N VAL A 85 19.47 -14.55 20.45
CA VAL A 85 18.39 -13.57 20.23
C VAL A 85 17.38 -13.76 21.33
N ILE A 86 17.17 -12.74 22.15
CA ILE A 86 16.27 -12.76 23.30
C ILE A 86 15.13 -11.79 23.02
N GLY A 87 13.93 -12.30 22.77
CA GLY A 87 12.73 -11.50 22.60
C GLY A 87 12.01 -11.23 23.92
N LYS A 88 11.35 -10.07 24.04
CA LYS A 88 10.37 -9.79 25.10
C LYS A 88 9.21 -10.78 25.07
N ASP A 89 8.87 -11.21 23.89
CA ASP A 89 7.82 -12.15 23.54
C ASP A 89 8.22 -12.94 22.27
N PRO A 90 7.44 -13.95 21.84
CA PRO A 90 7.76 -14.73 20.64
C PRO A 90 7.91 -13.89 19.35
N VAL A 91 7.16 -12.78 19.21
CA VAL A 91 7.27 -11.87 18.08
C VAL A 91 8.56 -11.06 18.14
N GLY A 92 8.98 -10.63 19.33
CA GLY A 92 10.29 -10.00 19.55
C GLY A 92 11.44 -10.94 19.19
N ALA A 93 11.38 -12.21 19.59
CA ALA A 93 12.37 -13.22 19.20
C ALA A 93 12.39 -13.43 17.67
N MET A 94 11.23 -13.43 17.01
CA MET A 94 11.12 -13.50 15.56
C MET A 94 11.78 -12.29 14.91
N TYR A 95 11.47 -11.06 15.34
CA TYR A 95 12.03 -9.86 14.73
C TYR A 95 13.54 -9.74 14.95
N GLY A 96 14.03 -10.17 16.09
CA GLY A 96 15.48 -10.27 16.34
C GLY A 96 16.16 -11.31 15.45
N GLY A 97 15.52 -12.45 15.25
CA GLY A 97 16.01 -13.49 14.32
C GLY A 97 16.01 -13.03 12.86
N LEU A 98 14.97 -12.30 12.44
CA LEU A 98 14.92 -11.68 11.11
C LEU A 98 15.99 -10.58 10.93
N ASP A 99 16.26 -9.77 11.96
CA ASP A 99 17.33 -8.76 11.93
C ASP A 99 18.72 -9.42 11.82
N LEU A 100 18.92 -10.51 12.54
CA LEU A 100 20.11 -11.34 12.44
C LEU A 100 20.27 -11.95 11.04
N ALA A 101 19.22 -12.54 10.48
CA ALA A 101 19.22 -13.11 9.14
C ALA A 101 19.55 -12.06 8.06
N GLU A 102 18.99 -10.85 8.17
CA GLU A 102 19.33 -9.72 7.27
C GLU A 102 20.81 -9.36 7.36
N THR A 103 21.36 -9.27 8.57
CA THR A 103 22.78 -8.97 8.80
C THR A 103 23.66 -10.06 8.21
N ILE A 104 23.32 -11.33 8.43
CA ILE A 104 24.09 -12.46 7.87
C ILE A 104 24.04 -12.42 6.34
N ARG A 105 22.86 -12.25 5.71
CA ARG A 105 22.75 -12.19 4.25
C ARG A 105 23.59 -11.07 3.64
N SER A 106 23.60 -9.89 4.26
CA SER A 106 24.27 -8.73 3.72
C SER A 106 25.78 -8.70 4.00
N GLU A 107 26.21 -9.08 5.20
CA GLU A 107 27.58 -8.85 5.66
C GLU A 107 28.25 -10.09 6.25
N GLY A 108 27.51 -11.15 6.57
CA GLY A 108 28.01 -12.36 7.22
C GLY A 108 27.90 -12.37 8.73
N VAL A 109 28.12 -13.53 9.36
CA VAL A 109 27.96 -13.72 10.80
C VAL A 109 29.02 -12.98 11.63
N ALA A 110 30.22 -12.78 11.09
CA ALA A 110 31.35 -12.17 11.80
C ALA A 110 31.15 -10.70 12.16
N VAL A 111 30.23 -10.00 11.46
CA VAL A 111 29.95 -8.58 11.73
C VAL A 111 28.78 -8.36 12.69
N VAL A 112 28.09 -9.42 13.09
CA VAL A 112 26.99 -9.33 14.08
C VAL A 112 27.53 -8.67 15.35
N ARG A 113 26.78 -7.72 15.87
CA ARG A 113 27.13 -6.99 17.12
C ARG A 113 25.98 -7.06 18.10
N PRO A 114 26.27 -6.97 19.41
CA PRO A 114 25.23 -6.82 20.42
C PRO A 114 24.33 -5.62 20.10
N LYS A 115 23.03 -5.85 20.18
CA LYS A 115 22.00 -4.86 19.84
C LYS A 115 20.77 -5.05 20.71
N GLN A 116 20.15 -3.95 21.12
CA GLN A 116 18.79 -3.95 21.69
C GLN A 116 17.93 -3.06 20.84
N GLN A 117 16.69 -3.52 20.53
CA GLN A 117 15.76 -2.77 19.73
C GLN A 117 14.33 -2.91 20.23
N ASN A 118 13.62 -1.81 20.23
CA ASN A 118 12.18 -1.74 20.47
C ASN A 118 11.46 -1.17 19.24
N PRO A 119 10.22 -1.56 18.97
CA PRO A 119 9.44 -0.91 17.93
C PRO A 119 9.22 0.58 18.26
N TYR A 120 9.53 1.46 17.31
CA TYR A 120 9.25 2.89 17.42
C TYR A 120 7.74 3.15 17.36
N ILE A 121 7.06 2.60 16.34
CA ILE A 121 5.59 2.57 16.25
C ILE A 121 5.12 1.15 16.58
N GLN A 122 4.22 1.01 17.56
CA GLN A 122 3.79 -0.30 18.05
C GLN A 122 2.93 -1.06 17.02
N MET A 123 2.00 -0.38 16.34
CA MET A 123 1.10 -0.99 15.35
C MET A 123 1.40 -0.46 13.96
N ARG A 124 1.91 -1.33 13.10
CA ARG A 124 2.43 -1.02 11.76
C ARG A 124 1.69 -1.88 10.75
N GLY A 125 0.82 -1.28 9.94
CA GLY A 125 -0.14 -2.03 9.16
C GLY A 125 -0.11 -1.81 7.66
N ILE A 126 -0.68 -2.81 6.99
CA ILE A 126 -1.07 -2.77 5.60
C ILE A 126 -2.59 -2.61 5.52
N LYS A 127 -3.04 -1.67 4.69
CA LYS A 127 -4.44 -1.52 4.26
C LYS A 127 -4.61 -2.25 2.94
N PHE A 128 -5.54 -3.19 2.92
CA PHE A 128 -5.80 -4.02 1.76
C PHE A 128 -7.28 -3.94 1.39
N ASN A 129 -7.59 -3.33 0.24
CA ASN A 129 -8.93 -3.43 -0.34
C ASN A 129 -9.09 -4.86 -0.85
N ILE A 130 -9.97 -5.63 -0.21
CA ILE A 130 -10.07 -7.06 -0.45
C ILE A 130 -11.24 -7.39 -1.39
N PRO A 131 -10.97 -7.78 -2.64
CA PRO A 131 -12.00 -8.20 -3.60
C PRO A 131 -12.38 -9.66 -3.34
N LEU A 132 -13.31 -9.89 -2.40
CA LEU A 132 -13.68 -11.24 -1.98
C LEU A 132 -14.46 -12.02 -3.05
N ASP A 133 -15.40 -11.34 -3.69
CA ASP A 133 -16.36 -11.94 -4.62
C ASP A 133 -17.07 -10.80 -5.37
N LEU A 134 -17.43 -11.01 -6.61
CA LEU A 134 -18.20 -10.04 -7.39
C LEU A 134 -19.44 -9.52 -6.67
N ARG A 135 -20.08 -10.37 -5.86
CA ARG A 135 -21.31 -10.06 -5.12
C ARG A 135 -21.07 -9.34 -3.78
N THR A 136 -19.83 -9.35 -3.27
CA THR A 136 -19.43 -8.69 -2.02
C THR A 136 -18.16 -7.85 -2.24
N PRO A 137 -18.28 -6.74 -2.99
CA PRO A 137 -17.15 -6.00 -3.49
C PRO A 137 -16.39 -5.24 -2.42
N SER A 138 -15.13 -4.94 -2.72
CA SER A 138 -14.38 -3.88 -2.07
C SER A 138 -14.65 -2.53 -2.75
N TYR A 139 -13.93 -1.49 -2.32
CA TYR A 139 -14.07 -0.14 -2.89
C TYR A 139 -13.36 0.03 -4.26
N THR A 140 -12.77 -1.04 -4.80
CA THR A 140 -11.97 -1.05 -6.03
C THR A 140 -12.41 -2.07 -7.07
N ASP A 141 -13.52 -2.77 -6.85
CA ASP A 141 -13.83 -3.96 -7.64
C ASP A 141 -14.21 -3.70 -9.10
N CYS A 142 -14.51 -2.45 -9.47
CA CYS A 142 -14.59 -2.03 -10.85
C CYS A 142 -13.22 -1.64 -11.44
N SER A 143 -12.17 -2.41 -11.16
CA SER A 143 -10.82 -2.24 -11.69
C SER A 143 -10.21 -3.57 -12.10
N ASP A 144 -9.26 -3.52 -13.03
CA ASP A 144 -8.52 -4.72 -13.46
C ASP A 144 -7.74 -5.35 -12.31
N ALA A 145 -7.18 -4.54 -11.41
CA ALA A 145 -6.45 -5.01 -10.24
C ALA A 145 -7.32 -5.88 -9.33
N ALA A 146 -8.54 -5.45 -9.06
CA ALA A 146 -9.47 -6.22 -8.22
C ALA A 146 -9.90 -7.50 -8.93
N GLN A 147 -10.35 -7.41 -10.18
CA GLN A 147 -10.84 -8.57 -10.93
C GLN A 147 -9.74 -9.63 -11.12
N ALA A 148 -8.48 -9.23 -11.34
CA ALA A 148 -7.35 -10.14 -11.43
C ALA A 148 -7.06 -10.84 -10.08
N ASN A 149 -7.37 -10.20 -8.97
CA ASN A 149 -7.02 -10.69 -7.62
C ASN A 149 -8.17 -11.37 -6.86
N ILE A 150 -9.42 -11.36 -7.36
CA ILE A 150 -10.52 -12.13 -6.73
C ILE A 150 -10.13 -13.60 -6.46
N PRO A 151 -9.54 -14.36 -7.42
CA PRO A 151 -9.14 -15.74 -7.17
C PRO A 151 -8.07 -15.88 -6.08
N MET A 152 -7.16 -14.90 -5.99
CA MET A 152 -6.05 -14.91 -5.04
C MET A 152 -6.52 -14.78 -3.58
N MET A 153 -7.66 -14.13 -3.35
CA MET A 153 -8.21 -13.98 -1.99
C MET A 153 -8.62 -15.32 -1.36
N TRP A 154 -8.71 -16.36 -2.16
CA TRP A 154 -9.06 -17.73 -1.76
C TRP A 154 -7.94 -18.72 -2.05
N ASP A 155 -6.69 -18.24 -2.12
CA ASP A 155 -5.49 -19.02 -2.37
C ASP A 155 -4.56 -19.01 -1.14
N ARG A 156 -4.22 -20.21 -0.64
CA ARG A 156 -3.35 -20.35 0.54
C ARG A 156 -1.92 -19.92 0.28
N GLU A 157 -1.40 -20.19 -0.91
CA GLU A 157 -0.04 -19.79 -1.29
C GLU A 157 0.07 -18.27 -1.30
N PHE A 158 -0.92 -17.58 -1.89
CA PHE A 158 -0.98 -16.12 -1.84
C PHE A 158 -0.88 -15.57 -0.42
N TRP A 159 -1.71 -16.08 0.51
CA TRP A 159 -1.73 -15.56 1.89
C TRP A 159 -0.50 -15.96 2.67
N THR A 160 0.11 -17.13 2.41
CA THR A 160 1.40 -17.49 2.99
C THR A 160 2.47 -16.49 2.58
N ASP A 161 2.64 -16.27 1.26
CA ASP A 161 3.62 -15.33 0.72
C ASP A 161 3.41 -13.92 1.27
N PHE A 162 2.15 -13.46 1.27
CA PHE A 162 1.80 -12.10 1.67
C PHE A 162 2.06 -11.83 3.16
N LEU A 163 1.65 -12.74 4.04
CA LEU A 163 1.84 -12.60 5.48
C LEU A 163 3.30 -12.79 5.89
N ASP A 164 4.03 -13.67 5.22
CA ASP A 164 5.47 -13.84 5.42
C ASP A 164 6.24 -12.60 4.98
N ALA A 165 5.88 -11.99 3.84
CA ALA A 165 6.47 -10.73 3.38
C ALA A 165 6.16 -9.58 4.37
N MET A 166 4.93 -9.49 4.89
CA MET A 166 4.58 -8.52 5.93
C MET A 166 5.48 -8.67 7.17
N ALA A 167 5.68 -9.91 7.66
CA ALA A 167 6.52 -10.17 8.84
C ALA A 167 7.99 -9.80 8.57
N ARG A 168 8.55 -10.16 7.40
CA ARG A 168 9.91 -9.75 6.99
C ARG A 168 10.08 -8.24 7.00
N HIS A 169 9.07 -7.48 6.58
CA HIS A 169 9.08 -6.02 6.60
C HIS A 169 8.66 -5.40 7.93
N ARG A 170 8.40 -6.19 8.99
CA ARG A 170 8.01 -5.75 10.34
C ARG A 170 6.60 -5.16 10.41
N TYR A 171 5.70 -5.46 9.48
CA TYR A 171 4.27 -5.17 9.62
C TYR A 171 3.60 -6.20 10.53
N ASN A 172 2.76 -5.72 11.45
CA ASN A 172 2.06 -6.54 12.44
C ASN A 172 0.53 -6.31 12.46
N VAL A 173 0.01 -5.58 11.47
CA VAL A 173 -1.42 -5.32 11.30
C VAL A 173 -1.82 -5.49 9.85
N LEU A 174 -2.85 -6.31 9.59
CA LEU A 174 -3.52 -6.41 8.32
C LEU A 174 -4.94 -5.87 8.44
N SER A 175 -5.24 -4.76 7.79
CA SER A 175 -6.59 -4.21 7.74
C SER A 175 -7.22 -4.50 6.38
N LEU A 176 -8.27 -5.31 6.37
CA LEU A 176 -9.00 -5.77 5.19
C LEU A 176 -10.24 -4.91 4.99
N TRP A 177 -10.37 -4.28 3.83
CA TRP A 177 -11.42 -3.32 3.55
C TRP A 177 -12.37 -3.85 2.49
N SER A 178 -13.63 -4.05 2.86
CA SER A 178 -14.72 -4.48 1.97
C SER A 178 -15.98 -3.67 2.28
N LEU A 179 -16.80 -3.40 1.27
CA LEU A 179 -18.04 -2.65 1.47
C LEU A 179 -19.03 -3.43 2.33
N HIS A 180 -19.22 -4.72 2.04
CA HIS A 180 -20.15 -5.58 2.75
C HIS A 180 -19.69 -7.05 2.68
N PRO A 181 -18.77 -7.49 3.56
CA PRO A 181 -18.13 -8.79 3.43
C PRO A 181 -18.95 -9.97 3.97
N PHE A 182 -19.96 -9.72 4.78
CA PHE A 182 -20.65 -10.74 5.58
C PHE A 182 -21.15 -11.93 4.79
N PRO A 183 -21.81 -11.77 3.60
CA PRO A 183 -22.31 -12.93 2.85
C PRO A 183 -21.23 -13.90 2.39
N SER A 184 -20.00 -13.41 2.19
CA SER A 184 -18.85 -14.24 1.80
C SER A 184 -18.07 -14.83 2.98
N LEU A 185 -18.33 -14.38 4.22
CA LEU A 185 -17.49 -14.73 5.38
C LEU A 185 -18.23 -15.44 6.51
N VAL A 186 -19.54 -15.27 6.65
CA VAL A 186 -20.28 -15.83 7.78
C VAL A 186 -21.63 -16.42 7.39
N LYS A 187 -22.09 -17.37 8.19
CA LYS A 187 -23.50 -17.82 8.21
C LYS A 187 -24.22 -17.01 9.28
N VAL A 188 -25.37 -16.46 8.93
CA VAL A 188 -26.25 -15.77 9.88
C VAL A 188 -27.49 -16.64 10.08
N PRO A 189 -27.67 -17.30 11.23
CA PRO A 189 -28.74 -18.26 11.42
C PRO A 189 -30.14 -17.71 11.15
N GLU A 190 -30.38 -16.43 11.43
CA GLU A 190 -31.65 -15.74 11.19
C GLU A 190 -31.86 -15.39 9.70
N PHE A 191 -30.83 -15.47 8.88
CA PHE A 191 -30.84 -15.13 7.44
C PHE A 191 -30.03 -16.13 6.62
N PRO A 192 -30.42 -17.43 6.61
CA PRO A 192 -29.56 -18.51 6.11
C PRO A 192 -29.21 -18.41 4.63
N GLU A 193 -30.13 -17.89 3.78
CA GLU A 193 -29.89 -17.79 2.33
C GLU A 193 -29.02 -16.60 1.91
N VAL A 194 -28.57 -15.79 2.87
CA VAL A 194 -27.65 -14.67 2.57
C VAL A 194 -26.25 -15.17 2.31
N ALA A 195 -25.80 -16.24 2.98
CA ALA A 195 -24.48 -16.81 2.77
C ALA A 195 -24.26 -17.23 1.30
N LEU A 196 -23.08 -16.94 0.78
CA LEU A 196 -22.73 -17.14 -0.62
C LEU A 196 -21.73 -18.28 -0.79
N ASP A 197 -22.15 -19.34 -1.45
CA ASP A 197 -21.22 -20.34 -1.99
C ASP A 197 -20.52 -19.82 -3.22
N ASP A 198 -19.48 -20.53 -3.66
CA ASP A 198 -18.61 -20.22 -4.79
C ASP A 198 -17.98 -18.80 -4.72
N VAL A 199 -17.06 -18.54 -5.61
CA VAL A 199 -16.42 -17.23 -5.81
C VAL A 199 -16.63 -16.82 -7.26
N TRP A 200 -17.21 -15.64 -7.44
CA TRP A 200 -17.54 -15.13 -8.76
C TRP A 200 -16.65 -13.96 -9.15
N ARG A 201 -16.35 -13.90 -10.46
CA ARG A 201 -15.71 -12.75 -11.11
C ARG A 201 -16.52 -12.37 -12.36
N THR A 202 -16.56 -11.11 -12.71
CA THR A 202 -17.20 -10.70 -13.96
C THR A 202 -16.34 -11.05 -15.18
N ARG A 203 -16.99 -11.38 -16.31
CA ARG A 203 -16.38 -11.45 -17.64
C ARG A 203 -16.74 -10.23 -18.49
N ALA A 204 -17.69 -9.42 -18.00
CA ALA A 204 -18.03 -8.17 -18.66
C ALA A 204 -16.78 -7.28 -18.77
N LYS A 205 -16.59 -6.69 -19.95
CA LYS A 205 -15.51 -5.74 -20.16
C LYS A 205 -15.81 -4.47 -19.39
N LEU A 206 -14.99 -4.19 -18.39
CA LEU A 206 -15.06 -2.95 -17.62
C LEU A 206 -14.40 -1.80 -18.37
N ASP A 207 -14.94 -0.59 -18.22
CA ASP A 207 -14.44 0.65 -18.81
C ASP A 207 -14.72 1.86 -17.90
N ASP A 208 -14.42 3.07 -18.37
CA ASP A 208 -14.60 4.32 -17.62
C ASP A 208 -16.07 4.65 -17.27
N THR A 209 -17.04 3.94 -17.83
CA THR A 209 -18.46 4.12 -17.49
C THR A 209 -18.85 3.40 -16.21
N PHE A 210 -18.06 2.39 -15.80
CA PHE A 210 -18.22 1.69 -14.54
C PHE A 210 -17.82 2.57 -13.37
N SER A 211 -17.68 2.01 -12.22
CA SER A 211 -17.70 2.69 -10.95
C SER A 211 -16.78 3.89 -10.77
N PHE A 212 -17.36 4.84 -10.05
CA PHE A 212 -16.69 6.01 -9.53
C PHE A 212 -16.90 6.16 -8.00
N ALA A 213 -17.88 5.48 -7.45
CA ALA A 213 -18.25 5.50 -6.03
C ALA A 213 -18.71 4.13 -5.54
N GLY A 214 -18.75 3.93 -4.24
CA GLY A 214 -19.10 2.65 -3.62
C GLY A 214 -20.42 2.03 -4.06
N ASN A 215 -21.44 2.83 -4.38
CA ASN A 215 -22.75 2.37 -4.82
C ASN A 215 -22.71 1.64 -6.17
N ASP A 216 -21.70 1.92 -6.99
CA ASP A 216 -21.63 1.42 -8.37
C ASP A 216 -20.69 0.21 -8.51
N MET A 217 -20.17 -0.34 -7.40
CA MET A 217 -19.16 -1.42 -7.44
C MET A 217 -19.68 -2.72 -8.02
N VAL A 218 -20.99 -2.92 -8.05
CA VAL A 218 -21.65 -4.04 -8.72
C VAL A 218 -22.80 -3.50 -9.56
N ARG A 219 -22.84 -3.90 -10.84
CA ARG A 219 -23.91 -3.57 -11.77
C ARG A 219 -24.55 -4.81 -12.35
N PRO A 220 -25.80 -4.73 -12.82
CA PRO A 220 -26.50 -5.87 -13.42
C PRO A 220 -25.70 -6.56 -14.54
N GLU A 221 -25.00 -5.78 -15.38
CA GLU A 221 -24.19 -6.30 -16.48
C GLU A 221 -23.03 -7.18 -15.99
N MET A 222 -22.41 -6.80 -14.88
CA MET A 222 -21.32 -7.56 -14.28
C MET A 222 -21.83 -8.90 -13.72
N LEU A 223 -23.00 -8.89 -13.13
CA LEU A 223 -23.64 -10.10 -12.58
C LEU A 223 -24.20 -11.00 -13.69
N ALA A 224 -24.71 -10.43 -14.80
CA ALA A 224 -25.25 -11.16 -15.93
C ALA A 224 -24.17 -11.95 -16.68
N ASP A 225 -22.96 -11.42 -16.78
CA ASP A 225 -21.82 -12.08 -17.43
C ASP A 225 -20.70 -12.34 -16.41
N HIS A 226 -20.81 -13.44 -15.69
CA HIS A 226 -19.85 -13.85 -14.67
C HIS A 226 -19.34 -15.27 -14.87
N GLU A 227 -18.26 -15.59 -14.18
CA GLU A 227 -17.73 -16.95 -14.04
C GLU A 227 -17.48 -17.29 -12.57
N ALA A 228 -17.64 -18.56 -12.22
CA ALA A 228 -17.21 -19.08 -10.94
C ALA A 228 -15.71 -19.42 -11.02
N VAL A 229 -14.87 -18.56 -10.45
CA VAL A 229 -13.41 -18.77 -10.45
C VAL A 229 -12.95 -19.76 -9.38
N LYS A 230 -13.78 -20.02 -8.37
CA LYS A 230 -13.56 -21.06 -7.39
C LYS A 230 -14.88 -21.66 -6.91
N ARG A 231 -14.94 -22.99 -6.81
CA ARG A 231 -16.06 -23.72 -6.22
C ARG A 231 -15.78 -23.95 -4.74
N MET A 232 -16.58 -23.37 -3.88
CA MET A 232 -16.45 -23.45 -2.43
C MET A 232 -17.80 -23.26 -1.77
N THR A 233 -18.10 -24.05 -0.76
CA THR A 233 -19.21 -23.79 0.15
C THR A 233 -18.86 -22.66 1.12
N ILE A 234 -19.86 -22.05 1.74
CA ILE A 234 -19.61 -21.04 2.79
C ILE A 234 -18.82 -21.64 3.98
N ASP A 235 -18.99 -22.92 4.29
CA ASP A 235 -18.23 -23.57 5.36
C ASP A 235 -16.74 -23.66 5.00
N GLU A 236 -16.42 -24.03 3.76
CA GLU A 236 -15.03 -24.04 3.29
C GLU A 236 -14.43 -22.64 3.26
N LYS A 237 -15.22 -21.60 2.94
CA LYS A 237 -14.80 -20.20 3.04
C LYS A 237 -14.47 -19.79 4.47
N ILE A 238 -15.30 -20.19 5.43
CA ILE A 238 -15.07 -19.94 6.87
C ILE A 238 -13.78 -20.61 7.34
N GLU A 239 -13.61 -21.90 7.02
CA GLU A 239 -12.37 -22.62 7.39
C GLU A 239 -11.12 -22.03 6.72
N PHE A 240 -11.24 -21.59 5.48
CA PHE A 240 -10.17 -20.90 4.77
C PHE A 240 -9.74 -19.61 5.51
N TRP A 241 -10.68 -18.77 5.91
CA TRP A 241 -10.38 -17.52 6.61
C TRP A 241 -9.92 -17.73 8.05
N ARG A 242 -10.37 -18.79 8.71
CA ARG A 242 -9.79 -19.22 10.00
C ARG A 242 -8.32 -19.58 9.84
N TRP A 243 -7.97 -20.31 8.77
CA TRP A 243 -6.60 -20.65 8.46
C TRP A 243 -5.76 -19.40 8.15
N VAL A 244 -6.25 -18.45 7.35
CA VAL A 244 -5.56 -17.18 7.06
C VAL A 244 -5.26 -16.42 8.35
N MET A 245 -6.22 -16.29 9.25
CA MET A 245 -6.05 -15.60 10.53
C MET A 245 -5.09 -16.34 11.47
N GLN A 246 -5.09 -17.68 11.43
CA GLN A 246 -4.10 -18.46 12.19
C GLN A 246 -2.70 -18.23 11.65
N HIS A 247 -2.49 -18.27 10.34
CA HIS A 247 -1.19 -18.00 9.73
C HIS A 247 -0.73 -16.56 10.02
N ALA A 248 -1.63 -15.60 10.01
CA ALA A 248 -1.32 -14.22 10.43
C ALA A 248 -0.85 -14.17 11.90
N ALA A 249 -1.57 -14.84 12.81
CA ALA A 249 -1.17 -14.94 14.23
C ALA A 249 0.18 -15.62 14.41
N ASP A 250 0.48 -16.65 13.61
CA ASP A 250 1.78 -17.34 13.57
C ASP A 250 2.94 -16.43 13.11
N ARG A 251 2.64 -15.28 12.53
CA ARG A 251 3.57 -14.21 12.15
C ARG A 251 3.46 -12.96 13.02
N GLY A 252 2.70 -13.02 14.13
CA GLY A 252 2.47 -11.88 15.02
C GLY A 252 1.59 -10.79 14.41
N ILE A 253 0.83 -11.08 13.36
CA ILE A 253 0.01 -10.13 12.62
C ILE A 253 -1.43 -10.19 13.12
N ARG A 254 -1.98 -9.04 13.49
CA ARG A 254 -3.38 -8.85 13.87
C ARG A 254 -4.22 -8.50 12.67
N VAL A 255 -5.35 -9.20 12.50
CA VAL A 255 -6.28 -8.98 11.37
C VAL A 255 -7.48 -8.15 11.84
N TYR A 256 -7.81 -7.12 11.06
CA TYR A 256 -8.98 -6.27 11.24
C TYR A 256 -9.81 -6.26 9.96
N PHE A 257 -11.15 -6.31 10.07
CA PHE A 257 -12.04 -6.06 8.93
C PHE A 257 -12.66 -4.67 9.05
N PHE A 258 -12.55 -3.90 7.96
CA PHE A 258 -13.18 -2.60 7.82
C PHE A 258 -14.36 -2.71 6.86
N THR A 259 -15.50 -2.17 7.26
CA THR A 259 -16.71 -2.15 6.44
C THR A 259 -17.23 -0.73 6.28
N TRP A 260 -17.93 -0.51 5.17
CA TRP A 260 -18.80 0.65 5.02
C TRP A 260 -20.21 0.24 5.42
N ASN A 261 -20.78 0.97 6.33
CA ASN A 261 -22.16 0.77 6.75
C ASN A 261 -23.13 0.98 5.57
N VAL A 262 -24.29 0.38 5.68
CA VAL A 262 -25.48 0.46 4.81
C VAL A 262 -25.41 -0.21 3.44
N PHE A 263 -24.26 -0.60 2.95
CA PHE A 263 -24.20 -1.41 1.74
C PHE A 263 -24.70 -2.83 2.03
N THR A 264 -25.60 -3.32 1.19
CA THR A 264 -26.26 -4.64 1.34
C THR A 264 -25.88 -5.60 0.22
N PHE A 265 -24.75 -5.38 -0.45
CA PHE A 265 -24.27 -6.22 -1.55
C PHE A 265 -24.31 -7.72 -1.20
N GLY A 266 -24.90 -8.53 -2.06
CA GLY A 266 -25.04 -9.97 -1.86
C GLY A 266 -26.19 -10.38 -0.94
N ALA A 267 -26.76 -9.46 -0.16
CA ALA A 267 -27.88 -9.70 0.76
C ALA A 267 -29.19 -9.01 0.33
N GLU A 268 -29.09 -7.92 -0.45
CA GLU A 268 -30.25 -7.11 -0.84
C GLU A 268 -31.33 -7.94 -1.55
N GLY A 269 -32.58 -7.68 -1.17
CA GLY A 269 -33.74 -8.41 -1.70
C GLY A 269 -34.05 -9.76 -1.05
N LYS A 270 -33.09 -10.29 -0.23
CA LYS A 270 -33.31 -11.54 0.52
C LYS A 270 -33.92 -11.22 1.89
N HIS A 271 -34.87 -12.02 2.34
CA HIS A 271 -35.56 -11.87 3.64
C HIS A 271 -36.15 -10.46 3.91
N GLY A 272 -36.32 -9.63 2.91
CA GLY A 272 -36.75 -8.24 3.09
C GLY A 272 -35.63 -7.27 3.45
N ILE A 273 -34.36 -7.66 3.32
CA ILE A 273 -33.19 -6.78 3.49
C ILE A 273 -33.17 -5.76 2.34
N THR A 274 -33.03 -4.50 2.66
CA THR A 274 -32.90 -3.40 1.70
C THR A 274 -31.80 -2.42 2.16
N ASN A 275 -31.38 -1.51 1.29
CA ASN A 275 -30.45 -0.44 1.63
C ASN A 275 -31.10 0.76 2.35
N ASP A 276 -32.37 0.64 2.73
CA ASP A 276 -33.05 1.65 3.54
C ASP A 276 -32.63 1.56 5.02
N LEU A 277 -32.05 2.64 5.54
CA LEU A 277 -31.62 2.76 6.93
C LEU A 277 -32.74 2.63 7.96
N GLY A 278 -33.98 2.96 7.57
CA GLY A 278 -35.17 2.81 8.41
C GLY A 278 -35.68 1.38 8.48
N ASN A 279 -35.20 0.47 7.63
CA ASN A 279 -35.64 -0.91 7.60
C ASN A 279 -35.13 -1.69 8.81
N GLU A 280 -36.02 -2.07 9.72
CA GLU A 280 -35.69 -2.81 10.95
C GLU A 280 -35.16 -4.23 10.65
N ILE A 281 -35.52 -4.84 9.52
CA ILE A 281 -34.95 -6.12 9.10
C ILE A 281 -33.48 -5.95 8.75
N THR A 282 -33.14 -4.88 8.03
CA THR A 282 -31.76 -4.55 7.67
C THR A 282 -30.90 -4.29 8.92
N LYS A 283 -31.41 -3.55 9.90
CA LYS A 283 -30.70 -3.35 11.19
C LYS A 283 -30.46 -4.69 11.92
N LYS A 284 -31.49 -5.55 12.00
CA LYS A 284 -31.37 -6.89 12.60
C LYS A 284 -30.35 -7.74 11.87
N TYR A 285 -30.36 -7.70 10.55
CA TYR A 285 -29.39 -8.41 9.71
C TYR A 285 -27.95 -7.95 9.99
N PHE A 286 -27.68 -6.64 9.97
CA PHE A 286 -26.33 -6.13 10.27
C PHE A 286 -25.88 -6.51 11.68
N ARG A 287 -26.75 -6.33 12.69
CA ARG A 287 -26.43 -6.72 14.08
C ARG A 287 -26.09 -8.20 14.19
N ALA A 288 -26.86 -9.07 13.57
CA ALA A 288 -26.62 -10.51 13.55
C ALA A 288 -25.33 -10.84 12.78
N SER A 289 -25.09 -10.22 11.63
CA SER A 289 -23.88 -10.43 10.82
C SER A 289 -22.61 -10.05 11.58
N VAL A 290 -22.60 -8.92 12.27
CA VAL A 290 -21.49 -8.49 13.12
C VAL A 290 -21.27 -9.47 14.28
N ARG A 291 -22.35 -9.90 14.96
CA ARG A 291 -22.27 -10.93 16.01
C ARG A 291 -21.62 -12.21 15.49
N GLU A 292 -22.08 -12.71 14.33
CA GLU A 292 -21.54 -13.94 13.74
C GLU A 292 -20.10 -13.76 13.27
N MET A 293 -19.72 -12.60 12.75
CA MET A 293 -18.33 -12.30 12.37
C MET A 293 -17.39 -12.42 13.58
N VAL A 294 -17.77 -11.86 14.72
CA VAL A 294 -16.99 -11.95 15.96
C VAL A 294 -16.92 -13.40 16.47
N LYS A 295 -18.04 -14.13 16.47
CA LYS A 295 -18.09 -15.52 16.95
C LYS A 295 -17.33 -16.48 16.04
N THR A 296 -17.49 -16.34 14.73
CA THR A 296 -16.90 -17.25 13.72
C THR A 296 -15.38 -17.19 13.70
N TYR A 297 -14.81 -16.02 13.98
CA TYR A 297 -13.36 -15.76 13.88
C TYR A 297 -12.73 -15.34 15.22
N PRO A 298 -12.33 -16.31 16.06
CA PRO A 298 -11.73 -16.01 17.37
C PRO A 298 -10.47 -15.15 17.30
N LEU A 299 -9.69 -15.26 16.21
CA LEU A 299 -8.45 -14.51 16.00
C LEU A 299 -8.64 -13.15 15.31
N LEU A 300 -9.87 -12.78 14.96
CA LEU A 300 -10.16 -11.43 14.47
C LEU A 300 -9.96 -10.44 15.62
N ALA A 301 -9.02 -9.50 15.44
CA ALA A 301 -8.61 -8.56 16.48
C ALA A 301 -9.60 -7.39 16.68
N GLY A 302 -10.43 -7.14 15.67
CA GLY A 302 -11.41 -6.07 15.72
C GLY A 302 -12.05 -5.74 14.38
N MET A 303 -12.92 -4.75 14.38
CA MET A 303 -13.55 -4.22 13.17
C MET A 303 -13.37 -2.70 13.08
N GLY A 304 -13.29 -2.23 11.84
CA GLY A 304 -13.39 -0.81 11.52
C GLY A 304 -14.73 -0.49 10.89
N ILE A 305 -15.28 0.67 11.22
CA ILE A 305 -16.54 1.19 10.67
C ILE A 305 -16.35 2.60 10.12
N THR A 306 -17.06 2.91 9.03
CA THR A 306 -17.08 4.27 8.49
C THR A 306 -18.51 4.79 8.51
N ALA A 307 -18.75 5.85 9.26
CA ALA A 307 -20.00 6.59 9.18
C ALA A 307 -20.03 7.46 7.91
N GLY A 308 -21.17 7.72 7.37
CA GLY A 308 -21.42 8.75 6.39
C GLY A 308 -21.45 8.34 4.94
N GLU A 309 -20.48 7.60 4.44
CA GLU A 309 -20.54 7.12 3.05
C GLU A 309 -21.69 6.11 2.89
N GLY A 310 -22.60 6.33 1.95
CA GLY A 310 -23.81 5.54 1.78
C GLY A 310 -24.99 5.98 2.67
N MET A 311 -24.76 6.79 3.70
CA MET A 311 -25.83 7.41 4.49
C MET A 311 -26.32 8.72 3.87
N PRO A 312 -27.62 9.09 4.03
CA PRO A 312 -28.12 10.36 3.51
C PRO A 312 -27.32 11.55 4.05
N GLU A 313 -26.93 12.44 3.15
CA GLU A 313 -26.08 13.61 3.51
C GLU A 313 -26.74 14.49 4.58
N LYS A 314 -28.07 14.66 4.48
CA LYS A 314 -28.87 15.46 5.42
C LYS A 314 -29.23 14.76 6.74
N MET A 315 -28.85 13.48 6.89
CA MET A 315 -29.09 12.76 8.13
C MET A 315 -28.23 13.34 9.25
N ASP A 316 -28.85 13.58 10.38
CA ASP A 316 -28.19 14.10 11.57
C ASP A 316 -27.04 13.20 12.05
N SER A 317 -25.96 13.79 12.55
CA SER A 317 -24.77 13.07 13.04
C SER A 317 -25.11 12.04 14.12
N LYS A 318 -25.90 12.44 15.12
CA LYS A 318 -26.32 11.55 16.21
C LYS A 318 -27.17 10.39 15.72
N ALA A 319 -28.03 10.63 14.74
CA ALA A 319 -28.84 9.55 14.12
C ALA A 319 -28.00 8.55 13.34
N LYS A 320 -26.94 9.02 12.63
CA LYS A 320 -25.97 8.14 11.98
C LYS A 320 -25.26 7.24 12.98
N GLU A 321 -24.78 7.83 14.07
CA GLU A 321 -24.07 7.10 15.12
C GLU A 321 -25.00 6.13 15.87
N ALA A 322 -26.24 6.48 16.13
CA ALA A 322 -27.24 5.58 16.73
C ALA A 322 -27.47 4.34 15.85
N TRP A 323 -27.56 4.50 14.53
CA TRP A 323 -27.66 3.38 13.60
C TRP A 323 -26.44 2.44 13.68
N LEU A 324 -25.25 3.01 13.72
CA LEU A 324 -24.00 2.22 13.86
C LEU A 324 -23.93 1.50 15.20
N TRP A 325 -24.38 2.13 16.26
CA TRP A 325 -24.45 1.50 17.57
C TRP A 325 -25.44 0.34 17.60
N ASP A 326 -26.67 0.54 17.07
CA ASP A 326 -27.71 -0.48 17.04
C ASP A 326 -27.32 -1.71 16.21
N THR A 327 -26.45 -1.53 15.25
CA THR A 327 -25.95 -2.59 14.36
C THR A 327 -24.58 -3.11 14.82
N TYR A 328 -23.53 -2.35 14.67
CA TYR A 328 -22.15 -2.79 14.96
C TYR A 328 -21.87 -2.86 16.46
N GLY A 329 -22.18 -1.80 17.22
CA GLY A 329 -21.93 -1.78 18.66
C GLY A 329 -22.67 -2.90 19.39
N GLN A 330 -23.97 -3.04 19.13
CA GLN A 330 -24.79 -4.10 19.72
C GLN A 330 -24.42 -5.49 19.23
N GLY A 331 -24.04 -5.64 17.94
CA GLY A 331 -23.57 -6.91 17.40
C GLY A 331 -22.34 -7.44 18.11
N VAL A 332 -21.35 -6.57 18.36
CA VAL A 332 -20.17 -6.92 19.17
C VAL A 332 -20.54 -7.26 20.61
N ARG A 333 -21.39 -6.43 21.24
CA ARG A 333 -21.87 -6.73 22.63
C ARG A 333 -22.56 -8.09 22.72
N ASP A 334 -23.40 -8.43 21.74
CA ASP A 334 -24.08 -9.73 21.72
C ASP A 334 -23.10 -10.89 21.58
N ALA A 335 -22.04 -10.73 20.76
CA ALA A 335 -21.02 -11.77 20.60
C ALA A 335 -20.18 -11.97 21.87
N LEU A 336 -19.80 -10.88 22.54
CA LEU A 336 -18.94 -10.93 23.72
C LEU A 336 -19.65 -11.36 25.01
N LYS A 337 -20.97 -11.53 25.02
CA LYS A 337 -21.69 -12.13 26.15
C LYS A 337 -21.17 -13.53 26.50
N ASP A 338 -20.79 -14.30 25.48
CA ASP A 338 -20.30 -15.66 25.65
C ASP A 338 -18.78 -15.71 25.95
N ASP A 339 -18.04 -14.63 25.71
CA ASP A 339 -16.60 -14.48 25.99
C ASP A 339 -16.27 -13.05 26.48
N PRO A 340 -16.63 -12.70 27.72
CA PRO A 340 -16.45 -11.33 28.25
C PRO A 340 -14.98 -10.91 28.43
N LYS A 341 -14.04 -11.85 28.38
CA LYS A 341 -12.60 -11.56 28.52
C LYS A 341 -11.94 -11.22 27.18
N ARG A 342 -12.61 -11.49 26.08
CA ARG A 342 -12.08 -11.22 24.76
C ARG A 342 -12.04 -9.73 24.49
N GLU A 343 -10.85 -9.19 24.25
CA GLU A 343 -10.71 -7.84 23.72
C GLU A 343 -11.05 -7.84 22.22
N PHE A 344 -12.00 -7.01 21.84
CA PHE A 344 -12.36 -6.78 20.45
C PHE A 344 -12.36 -5.28 20.17
N ARG A 345 -11.40 -4.83 19.35
CA ARG A 345 -11.21 -3.41 19.07
C ARG A 345 -12.19 -2.90 18.05
N MET A 346 -12.82 -1.76 18.32
CA MET A 346 -13.54 -0.98 17.33
C MET A 346 -12.68 0.19 16.86
N ILE A 347 -12.55 0.36 15.55
CA ILE A 347 -11.85 1.48 14.94
C ILE A 347 -12.89 2.30 14.17
N HIS A 348 -13.28 3.46 14.69
CA HIS A 348 -14.29 4.31 14.08
C HIS A 348 -13.63 5.33 13.16
N ARG A 349 -13.85 5.19 11.86
CA ARG A 349 -13.37 6.19 10.91
C ARG A 349 -14.19 7.47 11.06
N PHE A 350 -13.55 8.51 11.54
CA PHE A 350 -14.12 9.82 11.71
C PHE A 350 -14.39 10.46 10.34
N HIS A 351 -15.66 10.41 9.89
CA HIS A 351 -16.06 10.90 8.58
C HIS A 351 -17.56 11.28 8.56
N TRP A 352 -17.86 12.55 8.33
CA TRP A 352 -19.20 13.12 8.22
C TRP A 352 -20.08 12.98 9.48
N THR A 353 -19.47 12.83 10.63
CA THR A 353 -20.11 12.82 11.94
C THR A 353 -19.27 13.59 12.95
N ALA A 354 -19.86 14.00 14.06
CA ALA A 354 -19.17 14.76 15.10
C ALA A 354 -18.54 13.83 16.14
N GLN A 355 -17.32 14.13 16.59
CA GLN A 355 -16.59 13.32 17.57
C GLN A 355 -17.38 13.15 18.88
N GLY A 356 -18.07 14.19 19.34
CA GLY A 356 -18.89 14.13 20.56
C GLY A 356 -20.02 13.12 20.43
N ASP A 357 -20.74 13.10 19.29
CA ASP A 357 -21.84 12.16 19.04
C ASP A 357 -21.35 10.72 19.00
N ILE A 358 -20.16 10.48 18.42
CA ILE A 358 -19.52 9.15 18.43
C ILE A 358 -19.24 8.71 19.87
N LEU A 359 -18.58 9.56 20.65
CA LEU A 359 -18.17 9.22 22.02
C LEU A 359 -19.39 9.01 22.94
N ASP A 360 -20.43 9.80 22.80
CA ASP A 360 -21.67 9.65 23.57
C ASP A 360 -22.39 8.36 23.20
N THR A 361 -22.47 8.04 21.91
CA THR A 361 -23.19 6.87 21.40
C THR A 361 -22.45 5.57 21.75
N PHE A 362 -21.12 5.53 21.60
CA PHE A 362 -20.30 4.35 21.87
C PHE A 362 -19.71 4.31 23.29
N ARG A 363 -20.26 5.10 24.21
CA ARG A 363 -19.79 5.15 25.60
C ARG A 363 -19.72 3.77 26.27
N ASP A 364 -20.69 2.93 26.00
CA ASP A 364 -20.83 1.58 26.60
C ASP A 364 -20.22 0.48 25.71
N TYR A 365 -19.33 0.83 24.78
CA TYR A 365 -18.63 -0.17 23.99
C TYR A 365 -17.71 -1.01 24.88
N PRO A 366 -17.78 -2.36 24.83
CA PRO A 366 -17.15 -3.23 25.84
C PRO A 366 -15.64 -3.44 25.65
N GLY A 367 -15.03 -2.91 24.59
CA GLY A 367 -13.62 -3.13 24.26
C GLY A 367 -12.86 -1.85 23.97
N PRO A 368 -11.61 -1.95 23.49
CA PRO A 368 -10.85 -0.80 23.02
C PRO A 368 -11.56 -0.10 21.87
N PHE A 369 -11.64 1.23 21.93
CA PHE A 369 -12.30 2.07 20.95
C PHE A 369 -11.38 3.21 20.52
N ASP A 370 -11.00 3.24 19.25
CA ASP A 370 -10.11 4.24 18.67
C ASP A 370 -10.77 4.93 17.47
N PHE A 371 -10.24 6.09 17.13
CA PHE A 371 -10.58 6.77 15.88
C PHE A 371 -9.67 6.34 14.73
N SER A 372 -10.02 6.71 13.51
CA SER A 372 -9.18 6.61 12.32
C SER A 372 -9.29 7.87 11.48
N PHE A 373 -8.16 8.34 10.97
CA PHE A 373 -8.06 9.58 10.21
C PHE A 373 -7.20 9.40 8.95
N LYS A 374 -7.58 10.05 7.84
CA LYS A 374 -6.76 10.12 6.62
C LYS A 374 -5.57 11.05 6.85
N TYR A 375 -4.36 10.50 7.00
CA TYR A 375 -3.18 11.27 7.42
C TYR A 375 -2.70 12.23 6.33
N SER A 376 -2.56 11.78 5.10
CA SER A 376 -2.07 12.55 3.94
C SER A 376 -3.10 12.61 2.80
N VAL A 377 -4.39 12.56 3.13
CA VAL A 377 -5.50 12.44 2.18
C VAL A 377 -5.31 11.19 1.30
N ALA A 378 -4.91 11.32 0.02
CA ALA A 378 -4.65 10.20 -0.89
C ALA A 378 -3.15 10.03 -1.22
N HIS A 379 -2.31 10.98 -0.85
CA HIS A 379 -0.96 11.14 -1.38
C HIS A 379 0.10 11.16 -0.28
N MET A 380 0.50 9.96 0.21
CA MET A 380 1.52 9.87 1.25
C MET A 380 2.87 10.44 0.81
N TYR A 381 3.15 10.38 -0.50
CA TYR A 381 4.40 10.89 -1.06
C TYR A 381 4.35 12.38 -1.45
N SER A 382 3.33 13.13 -1.02
CA SER A 382 3.28 14.58 -1.27
C SER A 382 4.23 15.36 -0.36
N ILE A 383 4.17 15.14 0.94
CA ILE A 383 4.99 15.80 1.96
C ILE A 383 5.20 14.88 3.16
N PRO A 384 6.40 14.87 3.78
CA PRO A 384 6.67 14.00 4.92
C PRO A 384 5.99 14.44 6.23
N ASN A 385 5.47 15.67 6.30
CA ASN A 385 4.75 16.22 7.45
C ASN A 385 3.38 16.78 7.04
N PRO A 386 2.38 15.92 6.76
CA PRO A 386 1.05 16.37 6.33
C PRO A 386 0.36 17.22 7.41
N PRO A 387 -0.19 18.40 7.06
CA PRO A 387 -0.76 19.30 8.05
C PRO A 387 -2.17 18.92 8.51
N PHE A 388 -2.84 17.99 7.83
CA PHE A 388 -4.28 17.75 7.92
C PHE A 388 -4.76 17.18 9.25
N ILE A 389 -3.87 16.48 9.96
CA ILE A 389 -4.22 15.83 11.23
C ILE A 389 -4.19 16.78 12.43
N LYS A 390 -3.56 17.96 12.33
CA LYS A 390 -3.39 18.89 13.45
C LYS A 390 -4.70 19.24 14.15
N PRO A 391 -5.77 19.67 13.45
CA PRO A 391 -7.04 20.00 14.09
C PRO A 391 -7.69 18.81 14.82
N LEU A 392 -7.50 17.59 14.31
CA LEU A 392 -8.00 16.38 14.99
C LEU A 392 -7.24 16.15 16.29
N LEU A 393 -5.91 16.23 16.27
CA LEU A 393 -5.07 15.99 17.46
C LEU A 393 -5.31 17.00 18.58
N GLU A 394 -5.57 18.27 18.22
CA GLU A 394 -5.90 19.33 19.17
C GLU A 394 -7.23 19.07 19.89
N ASN A 395 -8.20 18.48 19.18
CA ASN A 395 -9.54 18.21 19.69
C ASN A 395 -9.76 16.76 20.12
N LEU A 396 -8.73 15.90 20.04
CA LEU A 396 -8.86 14.49 20.41
C LEU A 396 -9.13 14.35 21.90
N ALA A 397 -10.23 13.69 22.26
CA ALA A 397 -10.65 13.53 23.63
C ALA A 397 -9.55 12.82 24.48
N PRO A 398 -9.38 13.17 25.76
CA PRO A 398 -8.38 12.60 26.65
C PRO A 398 -8.44 11.06 26.67
N GLY A 399 -7.28 10.42 26.57
CA GLY A 399 -7.15 8.95 26.58
C GLY A 399 -7.58 8.25 25.28
N ARG A 400 -8.03 8.99 24.27
CA ARG A 400 -8.36 8.44 22.93
C ARG A 400 -7.17 8.52 22.01
N LYS A 401 -7.09 7.56 21.10
CA LYS A 401 -6.04 7.48 20.07
C LYS A 401 -6.65 7.44 18.69
N THR A 402 -5.85 7.82 17.71
CA THR A 402 -6.22 7.71 16.30
C THR A 402 -5.33 6.70 15.58
N TRP A 403 -5.92 5.94 14.67
CA TRP A 403 -5.20 5.21 13.64
C TRP A 403 -5.02 6.11 12.42
N LEU A 404 -3.86 6.01 11.79
CA LEU A 404 -3.59 6.74 10.56
C LEU A 404 -3.90 5.87 9.36
N THR A 405 -4.85 6.29 8.53
CA THR A 405 -5.00 5.75 7.18
C THR A 405 -3.98 6.46 6.29
N VAL A 406 -2.91 5.77 5.95
CA VAL A 406 -1.83 6.26 5.09
C VAL A 406 -2.08 5.75 3.68
N ARG A 407 -2.61 6.63 2.81
CA ARG A 407 -2.94 6.26 1.44
C ARG A 407 -1.80 6.63 0.50
N ASN A 408 -1.48 5.73 -0.41
CA ASN A 408 -0.46 5.91 -1.44
C ASN A 408 -1.05 5.72 -2.84
N ASP A 409 -2.07 6.51 -3.15
CA ASP A 409 -2.64 6.56 -4.50
C ASP A 409 -1.75 7.35 -5.49
N ASP A 410 -0.50 7.60 -5.12
CA ASP A 410 0.51 8.31 -5.92
C ASP A 410 1.12 7.44 -7.02
N ILE A 411 1.41 6.18 -6.71
CA ILE A 411 2.21 5.31 -7.56
C ILE A 411 1.78 3.84 -7.43
N TYR A 412 1.42 3.20 -8.55
CA TYR A 412 0.99 1.81 -8.60
C TYR A 412 1.92 0.94 -9.44
N THR A 413 2.57 1.54 -10.46
CA THR A 413 3.25 0.77 -11.50
C THR A 413 4.71 0.47 -11.18
N PHE A 414 5.49 1.46 -10.78
CA PHE A 414 6.93 1.39 -10.76
C PHE A 414 7.53 0.97 -9.41
N ARG A 415 8.73 0.38 -9.45
CA ARG A 415 9.60 0.18 -8.29
C ARG A 415 10.23 1.52 -7.91
N PHE A 416 10.25 1.82 -6.63
CA PHE A 416 10.75 3.09 -6.09
C PHE A 416 11.07 2.95 -4.60
N GLY A 417 11.69 3.96 -4.02
CA GLY A 417 11.92 4.06 -2.57
C GLY A 417 13.01 5.07 -2.24
N ASP A 418 12.74 5.92 -1.25
CA ASP A 418 13.67 6.89 -0.70
C ASP A 418 13.70 6.76 0.83
N PRO A 419 14.83 6.27 1.41
CA PRO A 419 14.96 6.12 2.87
C PRO A 419 14.84 7.44 3.62
N ALA A 420 15.33 8.54 3.06
CA ALA A 420 15.27 9.84 3.71
C ALA A 420 13.83 10.32 3.86
N TYR A 421 13.04 10.23 2.77
CA TYR A 421 11.63 10.55 2.80
C TYR A 421 10.85 9.66 3.77
N ALA A 422 11.06 8.34 3.70
CA ALA A 422 10.36 7.37 4.55
C ALA A 422 10.66 7.61 6.04
N ARG A 423 11.92 7.89 6.39
CA ARG A 423 12.34 8.19 7.77
C ARG A 423 11.67 9.46 8.27
N GLU A 424 11.71 10.53 7.49
CA GLU A 424 11.09 11.79 7.87
C GLU A 424 9.58 11.64 8.03
N TYR A 425 8.92 10.91 7.13
CA TYR A 425 7.48 10.63 7.21
C TYR A 425 7.10 9.88 8.50
N ILE A 426 7.89 8.88 8.88
CA ILE A 426 7.67 8.11 10.12
C ILE A 426 7.92 8.98 11.37
N LEU A 427 8.99 9.77 11.38
CA LEU A 427 9.33 10.62 12.54
C LEU A 427 8.33 11.76 12.74
N ASN A 428 7.64 12.20 11.70
CA ASN A 428 6.59 13.23 11.76
C ASN A 428 5.20 12.67 12.11
N MET A 429 5.03 11.37 12.24
CA MET A 429 3.77 10.80 12.72
C MET A 429 3.50 11.22 14.18
N PRO A 430 2.21 11.33 14.58
CA PRO A 430 1.86 11.71 15.95
C PRO A 430 2.49 10.81 17.01
N PRO A 431 2.73 11.32 18.22
CA PRO A 431 3.33 10.55 19.30
C PRO A 431 2.40 9.43 19.81
N ALA A 432 2.97 8.44 20.49
CA ALA A 432 2.30 7.20 20.88
C ALA A 432 1.12 7.38 21.86
N ASP A 433 1.04 8.50 22.57
CA ASP A 433 -0.11 8.84 23.41
C ASP A 433 -1.33 9.31 22.59
N LYS A 434 -1.13 9.78 21.37
CA LYS A 434 -2.17 10.23 20.44
C LYS A 434 -2.44 9.23 19.32
N MET A 435 -1.47 8.39 18.96
CA MET A 435 -1.56 7.45 17.86
C MET A 435 -1.59 6.00 18.36
N ALA A 436 -2.56 5.21 17.90
CA ALA A 436 -2.60 3.77 18.13
C ALA A 436 -1.68 3.02 17.15
N GLY A 437 -1.64 3.45 15.89
CA GLY A 437 -0.88 2.87 14.82
C GLY A 437 -1.26 3.45 13.46
N PHE A 438 -0.73 2.83 12.41
CA PHE A 438 -1.09 3.16 11.04
C PHE A 438 -1.35 1.91 10.21
N TYR A 439 -2.05 2.08 9.11
CA TYR A 439 -2.13 1.11 8.02
C TYR A 439 -2.00 1.83 6.68
N MET A 440 -1.05 1.35 5.86
CA MET A 440 -0.69 1.93 4.58
C MET A 440 -1.32 1.14 3.43
N GLY A 441 -1.98 1.81 2.50
CA GLY A 441 -2.51 1.22 1.29
C GLY A 441 -3.43 2.15 0.50
N PRO A 442 -3.53 1.93 -0.83
CA PRO A 442 -4.32 2.76 -1.74
C PRO A 442 -5.83 2.51 -1.56
N ASP A 443 -6.63 3.42 -2.08
CA ASP A 443 -8.05 3.21 -2.31
C ASP A 443 -8.36 2.91 -3.80
N GLY A 444 -7.49 3.31 -4.71
CA GLY A 444 -7.68 3.12 -6.16
C GLY A 444 -7.06 1.84 -6.74
N TYR A 445 -6.41 1.01 -5.91
CA TYR A 445 -5.67 -0.17 -6.35
C TYR A 445 -5.75 -1.32 -5.34
N VAL A 446 -5.38 -2.54 -5.77
CA VAL A 446 -5.29 -3.74 -4.92
C VAL A 446 -3.87 -4.23 -4.86
N TRP A 447 -3.29 -4.31 -3.68
CA TRP A 447 -1.94 -4.83 -3.46
C TRP A 447 -1.90 -6.37 -3.39
N GLY A 448 -2.50 -7.02 -4.38
CA GLY A 448 -2.45 -8.46 -4.56
C GLY A 448 -1.22 -8.92 -5.33
N ARG A 449 -1.40 -9.87 -6.27
CA ARG A 449 -0.36 -10.22 -7.23
C ARG A 449 -0.34 -9.19 -8.37
N ASP A 450 0.85 -8.85 -8.83
CA ASP A 450 1.04 -7.91 -9.96
C ASP A 450 0.45 -8.49 -11.26
N PHE A 451 -0.27 -7.67 -11.98
CA PHE A 451 -0.84 -8.02 -13.28
C PHE A 451 -0.38 -7.07 -14.39
N LEU A 452 0.33 -6.01 -14.02
CA LEU A 452 0.71 -4.93 -14.94
C LEU A 452 1.92 -5.27 -15.82
N GLU A 453 2.86 -6.09 -15.33
CA GLU A 453 4.05 -6.43 -16.12
C GLU A 453 3.65 -7.14 -17.41
N ARG A 454 4.07 -6.58 -18.58
CA ARG A 454 3.79 -7.14 -19.90
C ARG A 454 4.56 -8.44 -20.15
N HIS A 455 5.78 -8.52 -19.64
CA HIS A 455 6.69 -9.66 -19.78
C HIS A 455 7.13 -10.16 -18.39
N PRO A 456 6.24 -10.83 -17.65
CA PRO A 456 6.60 -11.38 -16.35
C PRO A 456 7.62 -12.52 -16.51
N ASP A 457 8.44 -12.70 -15.48
CA ASP A 457 9.31 -13.85 -15.41
C ASP A 457 8.47 -15.16 -15.33
N PRO A 458 9.04 -16.35 -15.72
CA PRO A 458 8.33 -17.62 -15.60
C PRO A 458 7.92 -17.92 -14.16
N GLY A 459 6.72 -18.44 -13.98
CA GLY A 459 6.19 -18.82 -12.66
C GLY A 459 4.97 -17.99 -12.24
N PRO A 460 4.57 -18.05 -10.95
CA PRO A 460 3.52 -17.23 -10.41
C PRO A 460 3.90 -15.75 -10.51
N ARG A 461 2.90 -14.90 -10.76
CA ARG A 461 3.11 -13.46 -10.70
C ARG A 461 3.53 -13.04 -9.30
N PRO A 462 4.54 -12.16 -9.14
CA PRO A 462 4.97 -11.72 -7.83
C PRO A 462 3.86 -10.95 -7.11
N LEU A 463 3.93 -10.90 -5.79
CA LEU A 463 3.15 -9.94 -5.03
C LEU A 463 3.55 -8.51 -5.41
N VAL A 464 2.60 -7.57 -5.40
CA VAL A 464 2.95 -6.14 -5.52
C VAL A 464 3.96 -5.74 -4.45
N MET A 465 3.83 -6.29 -3.22
CA MET A 465 4.78 -6.08 -2.12
C MET A 465 6.18 -6.63 -2.42
N GLU A 466 6.30 -7.70 -3.19
CA GLU A 466 7.61 -8.23 -3.64
C GLU A 466 8.18 -7.43 -4.80
N LYS A 467 7.35 -7.02 -5.76
CA LYS A 467 7.76 -6.16 -6.86
C LYS A 467 8.28 -4.81 -6.34
N GLN A 468 7.54 -4.18 -5.44
CA GLN A 468 7.88 -2.89 -4.83
C GLN A 468 8.53 -3.08 -3.44
N TRP A 469 9.25 -4.20 -3.25
CA TRP A 469 9.78 -4.62 -1.95
C TRP A 469 10.52 -3.51 -1.21
N TYR A 470 11.27 -2.68 -1.95
CA TYR A 470 12.11 -1.65 -1.35
C TYR A 470 11.27 -0.58 -0.64
N SER A 471 10.21 -0.08 -1.28
CA SER A 471 9.32 0.91 -0.65
C SER A 471 8.54 0.35 0.55
N PHE A 472 8.05 -0.88 0.44
CA PHE A 472 7.37 -1.54 1.57
C PHE A 472 8.33 -1.80 2.74
N MET A 473 9.52 -2.30 2.44
CA MET A 473 10.57 -2.54 3.43
C MET A 473 10.96 -1.25 4.14
N LEU A 474 11.19 -0.15 3.42
CA LEU A 474 11.55 1.13 4.00
C LEU A 474 10.53 1.60 5.05
N ILE A 475 9.25 1.62 4.71
CA ILE A 475 8.20 2.07 5.65
C ILE A 475 8.10 1.14 6.86
N GLY A 476 8.07 -0.18 6.65
CA GLY A 476 7.95 -1.13 7.75
C GLY A 476 9.17 -1.16 8.66
N ARG A 477 10.38 -1.18 8.09
CA ARG A 477 11.64 -1.18 8.85
C ARG A 477 11.87 0.12 9.61
N LEU A 478 11.63 1.27 8.99
CA LEU A 478 11.79 2.57 9.64
C LEU A 478 10.69 2.85 10.67
N ALA A 479 9.49 2.31 10.49
CA ALA A 479 8.46 2.34 11.53
C ALA A 479 8.81 1.47 12.74
N TYR A 480 9.63 0.42 12.54
CA TYR A 480 10.17 -0.39 13.62
C TYR A 480 11.42 0.25 14.24
N ASP A 481 12.38 0.69 13.41
CA ASP A 481 13.66 1.29 13.81
C ASP A 481 14.04 2.47 12.90
N PRO A 482 13.64 3.70 13.21
CA PRO A 482 13.97 4.88 12.39
C PRO A 482 15.45 5.30 12.48
N SER A 483 16.24 4.68 13.36
CA SER A 483 17.67 4.97 13.52
C SER A 483 18.55 4.28 12.47
N LEU A 484 18.01 3.36 11.68
CA LEU A 484 18.76 2.65 10.63
C LEU A 484 19.37 3.65 9.64
N PRO A 485 20.70 3.63 9.43
CA PRO A 485 21.36 4.57 8.51
C PRO A 485 21.12 4.17 7.05
N ASP A 486 21.31 5.12 6.13
CA ASP A 486 21.17 4.87 4.69
C ASP A 486 22.11 3.77 4.19
N SER A 487 23.29 3.62 4.79
CA SER A 487 24.22 2.53 4.51
C SER A 487 23.66 1.13 4.79
N HIS A 488 22.69 1.00 5.71
CA HIS A 488 21.97 -0.26 5.93
C HIS A 488 21.16 -0.65 4.68
N PHE A 489 20.45 0.29 4.10
CA PHE A 489 19.65 0.06 2.91
C PHE A 489 20.51 -0.16 1.66
N GLU A 490 21.64 0.53 1.56
CA GLU A 490 22.63 0.27 0.51
C GLU A 490 23.19 -1.16 0.57
N ARG A 491 23.48 -1.68 1.78
CA ARG A 491 23.90 -3.08 1.95
C ARG A 491 22.81 -4.08 1.56
N MET A 492 21.56 -3.79 1.85
CA MET A 492 20.43 -4.65 1.42
C MET A 492 20.32 -4.69 -0.11
N LEU A 493 20.49 -3.56 -0.78
CA LEU A 493 20.56 -3.50 -2.25
C LEU A 493 21.76 -4.29 -2.79
N ALA A 494 22.93 -4.18 -2.15
CA ALA A 494 24.13 -4.94 -2.52
C ALA A 494 23.90 -6.47 -2.38
N ALA A 495 23.26 -6.89 -1.29
CA ALA A 495 22.96 -8.31 -1.06
C ALA A 495 21.99 -8.87 -2.11
N ARG A 496 21.00 -8.07 -2.53
CA ARG A 496 20.01 -8.46 -3.54
C ARG A 496 20.57 -8.47 -4.96
N HIS A 497 21.44 -7.52 -5.27
CA HIS A 497 22.05 -7.33 -6.60
C HIS A 497 23.59 -7.30 -6.51
N PRO A 498 24.23 -8.44 -6.19
CA PRO A 498 25.65 -8.47 -5.82
C PRO A 498 26.63 -8.11 -6.97
N LYS A 499 26.13 -8.07 -8.22
CA LYS A 499 26.92 -7.65 -9.40
C LYS A 499 26.73 -6.18 -9.75
N ALA A 500 25.81 -5.49 -9.10
CA ALA A 500 25.52 -4.09 -9.35
C ALA A 500 26.25 -3.20 -8.33
N SER A 501 26.52 -1.96 -8.72
CA SER A 501 26.93 -0.93 -7.77
C SER A 501 25.74 -0.54 -6.89
N SER A 502 25.77 -0.93 -5.62
CA SER A 502 24.71 -0.60 -4.65
C SER A 502 24.56 0.91 -4.49
N HIS A 503 25.67 1.66 -4.54
CA HIS A 503 25.65 3.11 -4.48
C HIS A 503 24.85 3.73 -5.65
N HIS A 504 25.11 3.30 -6.89
CA HIS A 504 24.34 3.81 -8.02
C HIS A 504 22.89 3.36 -7.99
N LEU A 505 22.60 2.12 -7.54
CA LEU A 505 21.21 1.66 -7.39
C LEU A 505 20.46 2.45 -6.32
N PHE A 506 21.11 2.73 -5.20
CA PHE A 506 20.56 3.59 -4.15
C PHE A 506 20.23 4.99 -4.69
N ARG A 507 21.18 5.61 -5.41
CA ARG A 507 21.00 6.95 -6.00
C ARG A 507 19.91 6.97 -7.08
N ALA A 508 19.82 5.92 -7.92
CA ALA A 508 18.78 5.81 -8.93
C ALA A 508 17.38 5.74 -8.31
N LEU A 509 17.20 4.89 -7.29
CA LEU A 509 15.93 4.77 -6.56
C LEU A 509 15.58 6.07 -5.83
N GLN A 510 16.53 6.67 -5.13
CA GLN A 510 16.32 7.91 -4.41
C GLN A 510 15.91 9.06 -5.33
N GLY A 511 16.66 9.29 -6.44
CA GLY A 511 16.36 10.35 -7.39
C GLY A 511 15.00 10.13 -8.09
N ALA A 512 14.74 8.91 -8.59
CA ALA A 512 13.46 8.57 -9.20
C ALA A 512 12.28 8.80 -8.25
N SER A 513 12.46 8.52 -6.97
CA SER A 513 11.42 8.67 -5.94
C SER A 513 11.08 10.11 -5.61
N GLN A 514 11.92 11.10 -5.97
CA GLN A 514 11.63 12.51 -5.75
C GLN A 514 10.56 13.06 -6.71
N VAL A 515 10.31 12.40 -7.83
CA VAL A 515 9.38 12.88 -8.86
C VAL A 515 7.95 13.01 -8.31
N MET A 516 7.47 12.01 -7.55
CA MET A 516 6.12 12.06 -6.98
C MET A 516 5.96 13.17 -5.93
N PRO A 517 6.82 13.30 -4.90
CA PRO A 517 6.70 14.38 -3.92
C PRO A 517 6.75 15.77 -4.54
N LEU A 518 7.69 16.03 -5.44
CA LEU A 518 7.83 17.33 -6.09
C LEU A 518 6.59 17.69 -6.91
N THR A 519 6.07 16.71 -7.66
CA THR A 519 4.89 16.90 -8.52
C THR A 519 3.63 17.11 -7.69
N THR A 520 3.36 16.27 -6.68
CA THR A 520 2.11 16.32 -5.93
C THR A 520 2.03 17.49 -4.97
N ARG A 521 3.15 17.93 -4.38
CA ARG A 521 3.14 19.14 -3.56
C ARG A 521 2.97 20.42 -4.36
N PHE A 522 3.48 20.46 -5.58
CA PHE A 522 3.30 21.60 -6.48
C PHE A 522 1.88 21.65 -7.06
N PHE A 523 1.36 20.51 -7.54
CA PHE A 523 0.05 20.43 -8.15
C PHE A 523 -0.84 19.47 -7.36
N TRP A 524 -1.79 20.05 -6.60
CA TRP A 524 -2.65 19.25 -5.73
C TRP A 524 -3.87 18.66 -6.44
N GLY A 525 -4.05 18.86 -7.72
CA GLY A 525 -5.06 18.23 -8.58
C GLY A 525 -6.45 18.12 -7.97
N ASP A 526 -7.13 17.03 -8.26
CA ASP A 526 -8.35 16.63 -7.58
C ASP A 526 -8.00 15.91 -6.28
N ILE A 527 -8.52 16.42 -5.18
CA ILE A 527 -8.36 15.80 -3.87
C ILE A 527 -8.89 14.36 -3.87
N ASP A 528 -8.38 13.57 -2.95
CA ASP A 528 -8.70 12.17 -2.77
C ASP A 528 -8.10 11.28 -3.88
N LEU A 529 -8.75 10.24 -4.37
CA LEU A 529 -8.18 9.28 -5.34
C LEU A 529 -8.19 9.77 -6.78
N LYS A 530 -8.60 10.98 -7.05
CA LYS A 530 -8.90 11.45 -8.41
C LYS A 530 -7.69 11.98 -9.15
N TRP A 531 -6.58 12.22 -8.46
CA TRP A 531 -5.32 12.64 -9.04
C TRP A 531 -4.35 11.45 -9.11
N TYR A 532 -3.92 11.11 -10.31
CA TYR A 532 -2.98 10.02 -10.57
C TYR A 532 -1.74 10.55 -11.30
N PRO A 533 -0.67 10.85 -10.55
CA PRO A 533 0.52 11.54 -11.09
C PRO A 533 1.31 10.71 -12.10
N GLU A 534 1.28 9.38 -12.05
CA GLU A 534 1.93 8.55 -13.08
C GLU A 534 1.36 8.76 -14.49
N ALA A 535 0.16 9.32 -14.63
CA ALA A 535 -0.47 9.53 -15.94
C ALA A 535 -0.96 10.97 -16.17
N CYS A 536 -0.67 11.91 -15.26
CA CYS A 536 -1.19 13.27 -15.33
C CYS A 536 -2.73 13.30 -15.49
N LEU A 537 -3.42 12.38 -14.81
CA LEU A 537 -4.80 12.01 -15.10
C LEU A 537 -5.69 12.08 -13.86
N SER A 538 -6.94 12.41 -14.09
CA SER A 538 -8.07 12.25 -13.18
C SER A 538 -9.15 11.45 -13.90
N HIS A 539 -10.15 10.98 -13.14
CA HIS A 539 -11.26 10.24 -13.74
C HIS A 539 -11.99 11.09 -14.80
N PRO A 540 -12.39 10.50 -15.95
CA PRO A 540 -13.07 11.22 -17.04
C PRO A 540 -14.35 11.94 -16.59
N LYS A 541 -15.10 11.38 -15.62
CA LYS A 541 -16.26 12.05 -15.00
C LYS A 541 -15.90 13.23 -14.10
N SER A 542 -14.62 13.45 -13.82
CA SER A 542 -14.12 14.59 -13.03
C SER A 542 -13.45 15.61 -13.95
N ARG A 543 -12.18 15.48 -14.26
CA ARG A 543 -11.41 16.41 -15.10
C ARG A 543 -10.72 15.74 -16.28
N GLY A 544 -10.55 14.41 -16.23
CA GLY A 544 -9.75 13.68 -17.21
C GLY A 544 -8.28 14.08 -17.16
N PHE A 545 -7.65 14.28 -18.31
CA PHE A 545 -6.24 14.68 -18.41
C PHE A 545 -6.02 16.11 -17.94
N TYR A 546 -5.00 16.31 -17.10
CA TYR A 546 -4.64 17.64 -16.61
C TYR A 546 -3.78 18.39 -17.65
N THR A 547 -4.41 19.33 -18.34
CA THR A 547 -3.77 20.18 -19.36
C THR A 547 -2.90 21.27 -18.73
N VAL A 548 -2.10 21.98 -19.57
CA VAL A 548 -1.35 23.16 -19.16
C VAL A 548 -2.24 24.22 -18.51
N ARG A 549 -3.50 24.38 -18.99
CA ARG A 549 -4.48 25.27 -18.39
C ARG A 549 -4.78 24.89 -16.94
N HIS A 550 -4.98 23.59 -16.66
CA HIS A 550 -5.23 23.13 -15.30
C HIS A 550 -4.03 23.41 -14.37
N PHE A 551 -2.81 23.33 -14.88
CA PHE A 551 -1.60 23.68 -14.11
C PHE A 551 -1.56 25.17 -13.78
N MET A 552 -1.96 26.05 -14.70
CA MET A 552 -2.07 27.48 -14.44
C MET A 552 -3.18 27.84 -13.43
N GLU A 553 -4.31 27.13 -13.48
CA GLU A 553 -5.48 27.33 -12.62
C GLU A 553 -5.39 26.57 -11.29
N GLY A 554 -4.49 25.61 -11.17
CA GLY A 554 -4.35 24.73 -10.02
C GLY A 554 -3.84 25.42 -8.75
N ILE A 555 -3.85 24.67 -7.65
CA ILE A 555 -3.25 25.06 -6.39
C ILE A 555 -2.13 24.12 -6.01
N SER A 556 -1.22 24.61 -5.20
CA SER A 556 -0.23 23.77 -4.51
C SER A 556 -0.88 23.10 -3.28
N MET A 557 -0.23 22.04 -2.78
CA MET A 557 -0.68 21.36 -1.58
C MET A 557 -0.70 22.33 -0.40
N PRO A 558 -1.80 22.41 0.37
CA PRO A 558 -1.84 23.22 1.58
C PRO A 558 -0.73 22.84 2.57
N GLY A 559 0.01 23.83 3.07
CA GLY A 559 1.10 23.64 4.02
C GLY A 559 2.42 23.10 3.42
N ALA A 560 2.52 22.99 2.09
CA ALA A 560 3.76 22.57 1.42
C ALA A 560 4.77 23.72 1.21
N GLU A 561 4.39 24.95 1.55
CA GLU A 561 5.21 26.16 1.34
C GLU A 561 5.68 26.32 -0.11
N VAL A 562 4.79 26.02 -1.06
CA VAL A 562 5.02 26.10 -2.51
C VAL A 562 3.99 27.03 -3.13
N LEU A 563 4.43 27.98 -3.96
CA LEU A 563 3.55 28.87 -4.71
C LEU A 563 2.90 28.13 -5.88
N CYS A 564 1.60 28.30 -6.07
CA CYS A 564 0.98 27.96 -7.34
C CYS A 564 1.33 29.00 -8.41
N ILE A 565 1.12 28.66 -9.69
CA ILE A 565 1.53 29.52 -10.81
C ILE A 565 0.85 30.91 -10.74
N ARG A 566 -0.43 30.98 -10.38
CA ARG A 566 -1.14 32.27 -10.26
C ARG A 566 -0.56 33.14 -9.16
N ASP A 567 -0.31 32.59 -7.99
CA ASP A 567 0.24 33.35 -6.87
C ASP A 567 1.66 33.81 -7.17
N TRP A 568 2.50 32.94 -7.77
CA TRP A 568 3.82 33.26 -8.25
C TRP A 568 3.80 34.42 -9.27
N ARG A 569 2.97 34.32 -10.31
CA ARG A 569 2.78 35.37 -11.34
C ARG A 569 2.37 36.69 -10.72
N ASN A 570 1.37 36.67 -9.80
CA ASN A 570 0.85 37.89 -9.17
C ASN A 570 1.91 38.57 -8.28
N ARG A 571 2.66 37.79 -7.50
CA ARG A 571 3.78 38.33 -6.70
C ARG A 571 4.87 38.90 -7.59
N LEU A 572 5.21 38.25 -8.71
CA LEU A 572 6.18 38.76 -9.68
C LEU A 572 5.74 40.11 -10.25
N ALA A 573 4.49 40.21 -10.71
CA ALA A 573 3.91 41.45 -11.22
C ALA A 573 3.88 42.58 -10.18
N ALA A 574 3.60 42.26 -8.94
CA ALA A 574 3.58 43.19 -7.81
C ALA A 574 4.96 43.46 -7.21
N ARG A 575 6.03 42.83 -7.72
CA ARG A 575 7.42 42.88 -7.18
C ARG A 575 7.47 42.50 -5.68
N GLN A 576 6.64 41.56 -5.27
CA GLN A 576 6.64 41.03 -3.91
C GLN A 576 7.71 39.97 -3.72
N PRO A 577 8.25 39.78 -2.49
CA PRO A 577 9.23 38.75 -2.21
C PRO A 577 8.66 37.33 -2.41
N MET A 578 9.51 36.41 -2.88
CA MET A 578 9.21 34.98 -3.03
C MET A 578 9.70 34.25 -1.78
N GLU A 579 8.89 34.23 -0.73
CA GLU A 579 9.24 33.57 0.54
C GLU A 579 9.04 32.03 0.51
N GLN A 580 8.22 31.57 -0.43
CA GLN A 580 7.88 30.16 -0.63
C GLN A 580 8.59 29.64 -1.89
N THR A 581 8.78 28.32 -1.97
CA THR A 581 9.33 27.67 -3.17
C THR A 581 8.48 28.00 -4.39
N THR A 582 9.13 28.49 -5.44
CA THR A 582 8.47 28.89 -6.68
C THR A 582 8.21 27.71 -7.61
N PRO A 583 7.28 27.80 -8.57
CA PRO A 583 7.07 26.78 -9.59
C PRO A 583 8.33 26.45 -10.41
N LEU A 584 9.19 27.46 -10.67
CA LEU A 584 10.43 27.27 -11.42
C LEU A 584 11.46 26.49 -10.60
N GLU A 585 11.60 26.75 -9.32
CA GLU A 585 12.45 25.95 -8.43
C GLU A 585 11.97 24.49 -8.31
N ILE A 586 10.66 24.23 -8.31
CA ILE A 586 10.13 22.86 -8.41
C ILE A 586 10.55 22.21 -9.73
N ALA A 587 10.43 22.94 -10.86
CA ALA A 587 10.84 22.43 -12.15
C ALA A 587 12.36 22.12 -12.20
N ASP A 588 13.17 22.98 -11.58
CA ASP A 588 14.64 22.78 -11.49
C ASP A 588 14.97 21.57 -10.59
N ALA A 589 14.25 21.38 -9.49
CA ALA A 589 14.40 20.21 -8.62
C ALA A 589 14.03 18.90 -9.32
N LEU A 590 12.94 18.90 -10.11
CA LEU A 590 12.53 17.75 -10.94
C LEU A 590 13.61 17.41 -12.00
N ASP A 591 14.17 18.41 -12.65
CA ASP A 591 15.25 18.22 -13.62
C ASP A 591 16.54 17.72 -12.97
N GLY A 592 16.87 18.22 -11.77
CA GLY A 592 18.01 17.76 -10.97
C GLY A 592 17.86 16.28 -10.60
N ALA A 593 16.72 15.89 -10.02
CA ALA A 593 16.40 14.53 -9.65
C ALA A 593 16.46 13.57 -10.87
N ALA A 594 15.89 13.99 -12.01
CA ALA A 594 15.97 13.23 -13.25
C ALA A 594 17.41 13.06 -13.75
N SER A 595 18.22 14.10 -13.70
CA SER A 595 19.63 14.06 -14.14
C SER A 595 20.47 13.11 -13.29
N GLU A 596 20.31 13.15 -11.97
CA GLU A 596 20.98 12.24 -11.05
C GLU A 596 20.54 10.78 -11.30
N THR A 597 19.24 10.57 -11.53
CA THR A 597 18.69 9.25 -11.84
C THR A 597 19.28 8.71 -13.15
N PHE A 598 19.32 9.48 -14.24
CA PHE A 598 19.90 9.04 -15.50
C PHE A 598 21.37 8.65 -15.36
N ALA A 599 22.19 9.48 -14.68
CA ALA A 599 23.60 9.18 -14.44
C ALA A 599 23.79 7.85 -13.67
N ALA A 600 22.95 7.61 -12.65
CA ALA A 600 22.99 6.38 -11.88
C ALA A 600 22.50 5.17 -12.69
N VAL A 601 21.44 5.32 -13.47
CA VAL A 601 20.90 4.29 -14.37
C VAL A 601 21.95 3.88 -15.40
N ASP A 602 22.65 4.83 -16.03
CA ASP A 602 23.68 4.54 -17.03
C ASP A 602 24.80 3.68 -16.45
N ALA A 603 25.22 3.93 -15.22
CA ALA A 603 26.22 3.14 -14.52
C ALA A 603 25.74 1.69 -14.19
N LEU A 604 24.44 1.44 -14.19
CA LEU A 604 23.84 0.13 -13.87
C LEU A 604 23.55 -0.73 -15.11
N ARG A 605 23.51 -0.14 -16.32
CA ARG A 605 23.01 -0.81 -17.54
C ARG A 605 23.74 -2.13 -17.83
N GLU A 606 25.04 -2.22 -17.58
CA GLU A 606 25.79 -3.45 -17.86
C GLU A 606 25.43 -4.57 -16.89
N ALA A 607 25.35 -4.28 -15.59
CA ALA A 607 24.91 -5.23 -14.58
C ALA A 607 23.46 -5.68 -14.80
N ALA A 608 22.58 -4.80 -15.23
CA ALA A 608 21.18 -5.06 -15.49
C ALA A 608 20.93 -6.07 -16.63
N LYS A 609 21.88 -6.25 -17.56
CA LYS A 609 21.78 -7.27 -18.62
C LYS A 609 21.71 -8.70 -18.07
N GLN A 610 22.32 -8.96 -16.94
CA GLN A 610 22.46 -10.28 -16.33
C GLN A 610 21.50 -10.54 -15.17
N ASP A 611 20.74 -9.52 -14.75
CA ASP A 611 19.82 -9.57 -13.63
C ASP A 611 18.45 -9.01 -14.06
N SER A 612 17.45 -9.88 -14.15
CA SER A 612 16.10 -9.52 -14.62
C SER A 612 15.43 -8.49 -13.73
N GLU A 613 15.52 -8.66 -12.42
CA GLU A 613 14.90 -7.73 -11.44
C GLU A 613 15.61 -6.37 -11.47
N LEU A 614 16.93 -6.36 -11.50
CA LEU A 614 17.70 -5.12 -11.64
C LEU A 614 17.34 -4.37 -12.91
N ARG A 615 17.23 -5.09 -14.04
CA ARG A 615 16.85 -4.49 -15.33
C ARG A 615 15.48 -3.83 -15.24
N LYS A 616 14.50 -4.50 -14.64
CA LYS A 616 13.17 -3.94 -14.43
C LYS A 616 13.21 -2.71 -13.53
N THR A 617 13.99 -2.75 -12.45
CA THR A 617 14.18 -1.61 -11.53
C THR A 617 14.84 -0.41 -12.22
N VAL A 618 15.86 -0.66 -13.03
CA VAL A 618 16.55 0.38 -13.82
C VAL A 618 15.58 1.04 -14.82
N ASN A 619 14.78 0.24 -15.52
CA ASN A 619 13.77 0.76 -16.45
C ASN A 619 12.69 1.58 -15.72
N ASP A 620 12.28 1.17 -14.54
CA ASP A 620 11.31 1.91 -13.71
C ASP A 620 11.88 3.27 -13.26
N CYS A 621 13.13 3.30 -12.81
CA CYS A 621 13.81 4.54 -12.46
C CYS A 621 13.96 5.47 -13.69
N GLU A 622 14.32 4.93 -14.84
CA GLU A 622 14.42 5.69 -16.09
C GLU A 622 13.07 6.28 -16.52
N ALA A 623 11.99 5.49 -16.43
CA ALA A 623 10.64 5.98 -16.72
C ALA A 623 10.23 7.12 -15.79
N LEU A 624 10.48 6.99 -14.49
CA LEU A 624 10.21 8.06 -13.50
C LEU A 624 11.04 9.32 -13.77
N ALA A 625 12.30 9.17 -14.19
CA ALA A 625 13.15 10.32 -14.55
C ALA A 625 12.59 11.07 -15.77
N TRP A 626 12.14 10.37 -16.80
CA TRP A 626 11.47 11.00 -17.96
C TRP A 626 10.15 11.66 -17.56
N LEU A 627 9.38 11.06 -16.67
CA LEU A 627 8.16 11.67 -16.11
C LEU A 627 8.49 12.95 -15.34
N GLY A 628 9.60 12.98 -14.58
CA GLY A 628 10.10 14.18 -13.93
C GLY A 628 10.45 15.30 -14.93
N ARG A 629 11.16 14.97 -16.00
CA ARG A 629 11.45 15.91 -17.11
C ARG A 629 10.17 16.45 -17.77
N TYR A 630 9.19 15.58 -17.98
CA TYR A 630 7.88 15.97 -18.50
C TYR A 630 7.23 17.04 -17.60
N TYR A 631 7.12 16.77 -16.30
CA TYR A 631 6.52 17.72 -15.36
C TYR A 631 7.31 19.02 -15.26
N ALA A 632 8.63 18.97 -15.22
CA ALA A 632 9.48 20.15 -15.20
C ALA A 632 9.20 21.05 -16.41
N SER A 633 9.16 20.46 -17.61
CA SER A 633 8.90 21.19 -18.85
C SER A 633 7.47 21.73 -18.92
N LYS A 634 6.48 20.95 -18.46
CA LYS A 634 5.07 21.39 -18.41
C LYS A 634 4.89 22.55 -17.42
N ILE A 635 5.52 22.50 -16.26
CA ILE A 635 5.48 23.59 -15.27
C ILE A 635 6.08 24.88 -15.87
N ARG A 636 7.26 24.81 -16.50
CA ARG A 636 7.88 25.97 -17.16
C ARG A 636 7.00 26.52 -18.28
N GLY A 637 6.40 25.63 -19.08
CA GLY A 637 5.45 26.02 -20.13
C GLY A 637 4.23 26.73 -19.57
N ALA A 638 3.67 26.24 -18.47
CA ALA A 638 2.54 26.87 -17.78
C ALA A 638 2.92 28.22 -17.15
N CYS A 639 4.12 28.34 -16.59
CA CYS A 639 4.63 29.63 -16.06
C CYS A 639 4.77 30.68 -17.17
N ALA A 640 5.42 30.34 -18.29
CA ALA A 640 5.58 31.24 -19.43
C ALA A 640 4.22 31.65 -20.02
N LEU A 641 3.28 30.68 -20.15
CA LEU A 641 1.93 30.97 -20.63
C LEU A 641 1.15 31.89 -19.67
N ALA A 642 1.36 31.76 -18.36
CA ALA A 642 0.77 32.65 -17.37
C ALA A 642 1.36 34.07 -17.42
N LEU A 643 2.64 34.23 -17.78
CA LEU A 643 3.23 35.55 -18.03
C LEU A 643 2.67 36.17 -19.31
N PHE A 644 2.57 35.40 -20.41
CA PHE A 644 1.89 35.84 -21.62
C PHE A 644 0.45 36.29 -21.38
N ASP A 645 -0.29 35.53 -20.54
CA ASP A 645 -1.64 35.89 -20.15
C ASP A 645 -1.71 37.28 -19.48
N ALA A 646 -0.71 37.62 -18.68
CA ALA A 646 -0.67 38.88 -17.92
C ALA A 646 -0.20 40.08 -18.74
N ASN A 647 0.77 39.91 -19.67
CA ASN A 647 1.49 41.00 -20.33
C ASN A 647 1.35 41.04 -21.85
N ALA A 648 0.75 40.02 -22.45
CA ALA A 648 0.60 39.84 -23.90
C ALA A 648 1.95 39.78 -24.67
N ASP A 649 3.09 39.53 -23.96
CA ASP A 649 4.40 39.45 -24.58
C ASP A 649 4.55 38.14 -25.36
N LYS A 650 4.70 38.27 -26.69
CA LYS A 650 4.90 37.13 -27.60
C LYS A 650 6.12 36.28 -27.28
N PHE A 651 7.16 36.86 -26.69
CA PHE A 651 8.34 36.13 -26.22
C PHE A 651 7.96 35.05 -25.20
N GLU A 652 7.07 35.37 -24.27
CA GLU A 652 6.56 34.43 -23.28
C GLU A 652 5.69 33.33 -23.90
N GLN A 653 4.86 33.67 -24.90
CA GLN A 653 4.09 32.64 -25.62
C GLN A 653 5.01 31.68 -26.39
N ASP A 654 6.04 32.20 -27.05
CA ASP A 654 7.01 31.39 -27.77
C ASP A 654 7.84 30.50 -26.77
N ALA A 655 8.17 31.04 -25.60
CA ALA A 655 8.81 30.27 -24.54
C ALA A 655 7.91 29.15 -24.04
N ALA A 656 6.61 29.43 -23.83
CA ALA A 656 5.63 28.40 -23.45
C ALA A 656 5.56 27.28 -24.48
N LEU A 657 5.48 27.61 -25.75
CA LEU A 657 5.45 26.63 -26.86
C LEU A 657 6.71 25.77 -26.89
N ARG A 658 7.91 26.37 -26.72
CA ARG A 658 9.16 25.59 -26.64
C ARG A 658 9.15 24.61 -25.45
N HIS A 659 8.77 25.07 -24.26
CA HIS A 659 8.71 24.20 -23.08
C HIS A 659 7.68 23.09 -23.22
N LEU A 660 6.51 23.36 -23.79
CA LEU A 660 5.48 22.34 -24.01
C LEU A 660 5.87 21.34 -25.11
N ALA A 661 6.64 21.76 -26.12
CA ALA A 661 7.23 20.84 -27.08
C ALA A 661 8.25 19.90 -26.43
N ASN A 662 9.08 20.42 -25.51
CA ASN A 662 9.98 19.58 -24.70
C ASN A 662 9.19 18.63 -23.80
N ALA A 663 8.10 19.11 -23.18
CA ALA A 663 7.23 18.25 -22.36
C ALA A 663 6.66 17.07 -23.19
N LEU A 664 6.21 17.33 -24.42
CA LEU A 664 5.75 16.26 -25.34
C LEU A 664 6.87 15.25 -25.61
N ALA A 665 8.06 15.72 -25.99
CA ALA A 665 9.19 14.83 -26.26
C ALA A 665 9.57 13.96 -25.05
N HIS A 666 9.57 14.54 -23.84
CA HIS A 666 9.84 13.80 -22.60
C HIS A 666 8.74 12.80 -22.27
N TRP A 667 7.47 13.16 -22.51
CA TRP A 667 6.35 12.23 -22.36
C TRP A 667 6.46 11.04 -23.31
N GLU A 668 6.84 11.27 -24.57
CA GLU A 668 7.03 10.19 -25.54
C GLU A 668 8.07 9.17 -25.07
N GLN A 669 9.19 9.62 -24.48
CA GLN A 669 10.18 8.73 -23.88
C GLN A 669 9.60 7.94 -22.71
N TYR A 670 8.93 8.63 -21.78
CA TYR A 670 8.24 8.00 -20.65
C TYR A 670 7.23 6.95 -21.12
N ALA A 671 6.36 7.33 -22.06
CA ALA A 671 5.28 6.48 -22.55
C ALA A 671 5.82 5.24 -23.28
N ALA A 672 6.90 5.40 -24.05
CA ALA A 672 7.55 4.28 -24.75
C ALA A 672 8.12 3.25 -23.77
N ILE A 673 8.81 3.69 -22.70
CA ILE A 673 9.35 2.78 -21.69
C ILE A 673 8.21 2.08 -20.93
N ARG A 674 7.21 2.85 -20.48
CA ARG A 674 6.09 2.27 -19.73
C ARG A 674 5.30 1.28 -20.58
N ASP A 675 5.00 1.57 -21.83
CA ASP A 675 4.26 0.65 -22.70
C ASP A 675 5.07 -0.60 -23.07
N ALA A 676 6.40 -0.48 -23.20
CA ALA A 676 7.25 -1.64 -23.44
C ALA A 676 7.21 -2.65 -22.27
N HIS A 677 6.98 -2.19 -21.04
CA HIS A 677 7.10 -3.02 -19.85
C HIS A 677 5.77 -3.31 -19.13
N TYR A 678 4.75 -2.47 -19.33
CA TYR A 678 3.49 -2.55 -18.59
C TYR A 678 2.28 -2.45 -19.53
N VAL A 679 1.25 -3.24 -19.22
CA VAL A 679 -0.01 -3.19 -19.96
C VAL A 679 -0.86 -1.99 -19.53
N PRO A 680 -1.68 -1.43 -20.45
CA PRO A 680 -2.76 -0.51 -20.05
C PRO A 680 -3.73 -1.19 -19.13
N ALA A 681 -4.31 -0.43 -18.18
CA ALA A 681 -5.22 -0.98 -17.18
C ALA A 681 -6.29 0.02 -16.77
N LEU A 682 -7.43 -0.50 -16.33
CA LEU A 682 -8.51 0.25 -15.71
C LEU A 682 -8.26 0.35 -14.20
N TYR A 683 -8.08 1.57 -13.70
CA TYR A 683 -8.00 1.86 -12.27
C TYR A 683 -9.30 2.48 -11.78
N ASN A 684 -9.77 2.02 -10.64
CA ASN A 684 -10.94 2.62 -10.02
C ASN A 684 -10.66 4.11 -9.73
N ARG A 685 -11.64 4.97 -10.02
CA ARG A 685 -11.62 6.44 -9.80
C ARG A 685 -10.61 7.23 -10.63
N VAL A 686 -9.77 6.58 -11.39
CA VAL A 686 -8.84 7.21 -12.35
C VAL A 686 -9.31 6.98 -13.77
N GLY A 687 -9.87 5.80 -14.06
CA GLY A 687 -10.28 5.38 -15.39
C GLY A 687 -9.21 4.54 -16.09
N HIS A 688 -9.36 4.37 -17.41
CA HIS A 688 -8.44 3.58 -18.19
C HIS A 688 -7.13 4.34 -18.47
N VAL A 689 -6.03 3.78 -17.98
CA VAL A 689 -4.69 4.37 -18.13
C VAL A 689 -3.94 3.70 -19.27
N ASN A 690 -3.83 4.41 -20.38
CA ASN A 690 -3.00 4.07 -21.56
C ASN A 690 -2.12 5.28 -21.90
N VAL A 691 -0.86 5.26 -21.47
CA VAL A 691 0.04 6.43 -21.61
C VAL A 691 0.39 6.76 -23.05
N ILE A 692 0.38 5.78 -23.97
CA ILE A 692 0.56 6.03 -25.40
C ILE A 692 -0.64 6.83 -25.95
N ALA A 693 -1.86 6.42 -25.62
CA ALA A 693 -3.06 7.15 -26.03
C ALA A 693 -3.14 8.56 -25.44
N LEU A 694 -2.58 8.77 -24.24
CA LEU A 694 -2.51 10.09 -23.61
C LEU A 694 -1.55 11.06 -24.29
N THR A 695 -0.65 10.59 -25.18
CA THR A 695 0.27 11.46 -25.94
C THR A 695 -0.46 12.54 -26.74
N GLU A 696 -1.62 12.20 -27.30
CA GLU A 696 -2.47 13.19 -28.00
C GLU A 696 -2.95 14.31 -27.05
N LYS A 697 -3.24 13.97 -25.78
CA LYS A 697 -3.65 14.96 -24.79
C LYS A 697 -2.50 15.85 -24.37
N VAL A 698 -1.29 15.30 -24.29
CA VAL A 698 -0.07 16.09 -24.03
C VAL A 698 0.22 17.03 -25.22
N ALA A 699 0.11 16.55 -26.45
CA ALA A 699 0.28 17.37 -27.64
C ALA A 699 -0.74 18.53 -27.71
N ALA A 700 -1.97 18.32 -27.27
CA ALA A 700 -3.01 19.34 -27.22
C ALA A 700 -2.66 20.55 -26.35
N ASP A 701 -1.71 20.43 -25.41
CA ASP A 701 -1.20 21.57 -24.62
C ASP A 701 -0.55 22.63 -25.52
N LEU A 702 0.07 22.24 -26.63
CA LEU A 702 0.63 23.17 -27.62
C LEU A 702 -0.47 23.99 -28.30
N ASP A 703 -1.61 23.39 -28.63
CA ASP A 703 -2.73 24.09 -29.23
C ASP A 703 -3.41 25.05 -28.25
N ILE A 704 -3.50 24.62 -26.96
CA ILE A 704 -3.96 25.52 -25.89
C ILE A 704 -3.05 26.75 -25.78
N ALA A 705 -1.73 26.56 -25.75
CA ALA A 705 -0.79 27.67 -25.67
C ALA A 705 -0.80 28.59 -26.93
N ARG A 706 -0.89 28.00 -28.11
CA ARG A 706 -0.94 28.74 -29.38
C ARG A 706 -2.17 29.63 -29.50
N ASN A 707 -3.32 29.11 -29.05
CA ASN A 707 -4.61 29.80 -29.14
C ASN A 707 -4.98 30.58 -27.88
N TRP A 708 -4.08 30.66 -26.87
CA TRP A 708 -4.33 31.36 -25.63
C TRP A 708 -4.50 32.86 -25.86
N LYS A 709 -5.52 33.45 -25.21
CA LYS A 709 -5.78 34.89 -25.28
C LYS A 709 -5.37 35.52 -23.94
N PRO A 710 -4.55 36.58 -23.95
CA PRO A 710 -4.19 37.31 -22.74
C PRO A 710 -5.43 37.74 -21.94
N GLY A 711 -5.34 37.69 -20.60
CA GLY A 711 -6.43 38.01 -19.69
C GLY A 711 -7.48 36.90 -19.52
N THR A 712 -7.21 35.69 -20.04
CA THR A 712 -8.10 34.53 -19.85
C THR A 712 -8.02 33.94 -18.44
N LEU A 713 -6.83 33.94 -17.83
CA LEU A 713 -6.61 33.40 -16.49
C LEU A 713 -7.14 34.36 -15.44
N LYS A 714 -8.34 34.08 -14.95
CA LYS A 714 -8.99 34.91 -13.92
C LYS A 714 -8.42 34.61 -12.55
N ASP A 715 -8.20 35.67 -11.79
CA ASP A 715 -7.94 35.58 -10.35
C ASP A 715 -9.20 35.99 -9.56
N ASP A 716 -10.15 35.09 -9.52
CA ASP A 716 -11.44 35.28 -8.81
C ASP A 716 -11.38 34.76 -7.35
N GLY A 717 -10.19 34.51 -6.82
CA GLY A 717 -9.99 33.92 -5.50
C GLY A 717 -10.40 32.45 -5.39
N LYS A 718 -11.01 31.87 -6.44
CA LYS A 718 -11.35 30.46 -6.45
C LYS A 718 -10.14 29.64 -6.86
N ARG A 719 -9.75 28.73 -6.02
CA ARG A 719 -8.67 27.79 -6.30
C ARG A 719 -9.26 26.48 -6.82
N ALA A 720 -8.76 26.01 -7.94
CA ALA A 720 -9.09 24.68 -8.47
C ALA A 720 -8.37 23.63 -7.63
N GLY A 721 -9.07 23.02 -6.73
CA GLY A 721 -8.56 22.08 -5.76
C GLY A 721 -9.31 22.32 -4.45
N SER A 722 -10.08 21.37 -4.01
CA SER A 722 -11.10 21.67 -3.02
C SER A 722 -10.52 21.98 -1.64
N GLU A 723 -10.72 23.19 -1.17
CA GLU A 723 -10.83 23.48 0.27
C GLU A 723 -11.93 22.62 0.95
N LYS A 724 -12.83 21.99 0.16
CA LYS A 724 -13.96 21.20 0.67
C LYS A 724 -13.56 19.96 1.47
N GLY A 725 -12.34 19.44 1.30
CA GLY A 725 -11.84 18.32 2.09
C GLY A 725 -11.32 18.67 3.47
N PHE A 726 -11.10 19.94 3.77
CA PHE A 726 -10.46 20.40 5.02
C PHE A 726 -11.39 21.14 5.97
N ARG A 727 -12.61 21.45 5.55
CA ARG A 727 -13.60 22.11 6.38
C ARG A 727 -14.63 21.10 6.90
N LYS A 728 -14.19 20.07 7.59
CA LYS A 728 -15.13 19.35 8.49
C LYS A 728 -14.36 18.56 9.52
#